data_864f73aa32ab2e608d8fc26e54cc5b69
#
_entry.id   864f73aa32ab2e608d8fc26e54cc5b69
#
_cell.length_a   1.000
_cell.length_b   1.000
_cell.length_c   1.000
_cell.angle_alpha   90.00
_cell.angle_beta   90.00
_cell.angle_gamma   90.00
#
_symmetry.space_group_name_H-M   'P 1'
#
loop_
_entity.id
_entity.type
_entity.pdbx_description
1 polymer ?
#
loop_
_entity_poly.entity_id
_entity_poly.type
_entity_poly.pdbx_seq_one_letter_code
_entity_poly.pdbx_strand_id
1 'polypeptide(L)'
;MRRFVVFMLATAMLAAACESRNLEQQAEETVPETSVLEPAVTTISAGFESNGTKSILSISGDYASVLWQSGDSFTLRSINCTEDNSCSAIFTTSFTGEPKAKADFTGTSLEPSEYYLACYPPSAYLGFVISSDNKPIGAGVIPNNQKATPNSYDPAANLAFAFAPASSGYGELTFRNAAALLKVRVSGTKVDQLDSIRVLNNDEDMAGLILVDGFHTELQVDKNWEFDANSNSVTLAGPFEKDVDYYMAVAPGTYSGLSVLFFFHDKSFISKTLLNQPVTFDRSTIRNLGTFELNSTANDNVTVYTGTTPAADYASVCVIPDGFQASERDVFITRANAAMDYLFSVSPYKELKDRIKVYFLWTPSQESGATITDGAGNIKILRNTAFGTRWGEDTFQDMRANHDDVFSFVAANCPDIVSGARMIEQVPILILVNDTRYGGRAFTYNSGKSYCMVPFFYEGAMVSWQINLTTAATTDPSCVSTASTRELTTSDLEALYGEGKDRYDGDWRNVLVHEFGGHSIGRLIDEYWYDSYYPAGDIHGHFEKVPSGLNVAGWWYDNENTSHPFPWAELLEKRASLVAKNTLYERIGVYHGGDVSIFNRWRSEEVSCMLDNRPYFSTWQRILIAKRISSLAGIDFNLDAYLTVDNPIDPVRDGGGSSVMLPVTKAPATIMPMLPPPILIDDSVRPSSVPPEFRQNP
;
A
#
# COMPACT_ATOMS: atom_id res chain seq x y z
N MET A 1 11.47 -10.64 26.71
CA MET A 1 12.66 -11.16 26.04
C MET A 1 12.72 -10.77 24.57
N ARG A 2 11.64 -10.89 23.77
CA ARG A 2 11.63 -10.51 22.32
C ARG A 2 12.05 -9.06 22.01
N ARG A 3 11.62 -8.07 22.79
CA ARG A 3 11.98 -6.64 22.57
C ARG A 3 13.46 -6.28 22.87
N PHE A 4 14.17 -7.08 23.64
CA PHE A 4 15.57 -6.81 23.99
C PHE A 4 16.56 -7.23 22.90
N VAL A 5 16.23 -8.23 22.11
CA VAL A 5 17.08 -8.75 21.00
C VAL A 5 17.08 -7.78 19.82
N VAL A 6 15.93 -7.18 19.51
CA VAL A 6 15.81 -6.18 18.43
C VAL A 6 16.62 -4.92 18.72
N PHE A 7 16.73 -4.52 20.01
CA PHE A 7 17.51 -3.34 20.39
C PHE A 7 19.03 -3.54 20.26
N MET A 8 19.54 -4.76 20.47
CA MET A 8 20.97 -5.07 20.26
C MET A 8 21.35 -5.16 18.77
N LEU A 9 20.46 -5.65 17.91
CA LEU A 9 20.67 -5.67 16.46
C LEU A 9 20.63 -4.26 15.85
N ALA A 10 19.74 -3.38 16.32
CA ALA A 10 19.67 -1.99 15.86
C ALA A 10 20.90 -1.15 16.23
N THR A 11 21.51 -1.39 17.41
CA THR A 11 22.74 -0.72 17.83
C THR A 11 23.97 -1.14 17.03
N ALA A 12 24.04 -2.37 16.57
CA ALA A 12 25.13 -2.84 15.72
C ALA A 12 25.10 -2.19 14.31
N MET A 13 23.91 -1.91 13.77
CA MET A 13 23.77 -1.21 12.47
C MET A 13 24.12 0.28 12.52
N LEU A 14 23.87 0.96 13.65
CA LEU A 14 24.25 2.38 13.82
C LEU A 14 25.76 2.59 13.97
N ALA A 15 26.49 1.63 14.50
CA ALA A 15 27.95 1.71 14.62
C ALA A 15 28.68 1.55 13.27
N ALA A 16 28.14 0.73 12.37
CA ALA A 16 28.72 0.54 11.04
C ALA A 16 28.51 1.72 10.04
N ALA A 17 27.52 2.59 10.31
CA ALA A 17 27.21 3.73 9.45
C ALA A 17 27.99 5.02 9.78
N CYS A 18 28.73 5.07 10.89
CA CYS A 18 29.42 6.30 11.35
C CYS A 18 30.91 6.39 11.03
N GLU A 19 31.55 5.38 10.44
CA GLU A 19 33.02 5.38 10.24
C GLU A 19 33.54 5.84 8.86
N SER A 20 32.74 6.50 8.05
CA SER A 20 33.21 6.98 6.75
C SER A 20 33.21 8.50 6.58
N ARG A 21 33.69 9.27 7.60
CA ARG A 21 34.13 10.68 7.40
C ARG A 21 35.00 11.14 8.55
N ASN A 22 36.27 11.28 8.28
CA ASN A 22 37.23 12.34 8.63
C ASN A 22 38.63 11.76 8.83
N LEU A 23 39.41 11.87 7.79
CA LEU A 23 40.86 11.87 7.85
C LEU A 23 41.36 13.06 7.01
N GLU A 24 41.60 14.21 7.69
CA GLU A 24 42.60 15.17 7.25
C GLU A 24 43.16 15.92 8.47
N GLN A 25 44.46 15.77 8.61
CA GLN A 25 45.46 16.63 9.25
C GLN A 25 45.38 16.88 10.78
N GLN A 26 46.35 16.28 11.49
CA GLN A 26 47.22 17.04 12.36
C GLN A 26 48.59 16.33 12.57
N ALA A 27 49.59 17.17 12.82
CA ALA A 27 51.00 16.97 12.67
C ALA A 27 51.70 16.00 13.65
N GLU A 28 52.89 15.59 13.22
CA GLU A 28 53.94 14.84 13.88
C GLU A 28 54.14 15.11 15.38
N GLU A 29 54.00 14.06 16.17
CA GLU A 29 54.81 13.83 17.37
C GLU A 29 55.39 12.42 17.29
N THR A 30 56.72 12.35 17.30
CA THR A 30 57.51 11.12 17.25
C THR A 30 57.29 10.30 18.50
N VAL A 31 56.56 9.20 18.41
CA VAL A 31 56.48 8.13 19.39
C VAL A 31 57.35 6.97 18.88
N PRO A 32 58.09 6.24 19.74
CA PRO A 32 59.01 5.20 19.29
C PRO A 32 58.29 4.06 18.60
N GLU A 33 58.86 3.55 17.51
CA GLU A 33 58.41 2.38 16.77
C GLU A 33 58.11 1.19 17.68
N THR A 34 56.88 1.04 18.07
CA THR A 34 56.34 -0.26 18.44
C THR A 34 56.19 -1.05 17.15
N SER A 35 56.94 -2.09 16.99
CA SER A 35 56.80 -3.05 15.88
C SER A 35 55.31 -3.44 15.75
N VAL A 36 54.59 -2.91 14.77
CA VAL A 36 53.27 -3.38 14.39
C VAL A 36 53.49 -4.79 13.88
N LEU A 37 53.24 -5.79 14.70
CA LEU A 37 53.15 -7.18 14.24
C LEU A 37 52.08 -7.20 13.17
N GLU A 38 52.46 -7.50 11.93
CA GLU A 38 51.48 -7.73 10.84
C GLU A 38 50.49 -8.81 11.34
N PRO A 39 49.19 -8.59 11.19
CA PRO A 39 48.19 -9.57 11.64
C PRO A 39 48.46 -10.94 11.01
N ALA A 40 48.54 -11.97 11.81
CA ALA A 40 48.84 -13.32 11.32
C ALA A 40 47.75 -13.77 10.33
N VAL A 41 48.20 -14.23 9.14
CA VAL A 41 47.30 -14.77 8.10
C VAL A 41 47.06 -16.23 8.35
N THR A 42 45.80 -16.66 8.27
CA THR A 42 45.39 -18.07 8.43
C THR A 42 44.68 -18.57 7.17
N THR A 43 44.83 -19.87 6.90
CA THR A 43 44.14 -20.57 5.79
C THR A 43 43.11 -21.52 6.36
N ILE A 44 41.91 -21.46 5.83
CA ILE A 44 40.76 -22.32 6.17
C ILE A 44 40.33 -23.10 4.95
N SER A 45 40.17 -24.42 5.09
CA SER A 45 39.56 -25.24 4.07
C SER A 45 38.05 -25.30 4.27
N ALA A 46 37.29 -24.90 3.25
CA ALA A 46 35.84 -24.81 3.35
C ALA A 46 35.13 -25.57 2.21
N GLY A 47 34.04 -26.25 2.56
CA GLY A 47 33.15 -26.93 1.65
C GLY A 47 31.70 -26.80 2.07
N PHE A 48 30.78 -27.27 1.24
CA PHE A 48 29.36 -27.35 1.59
C PHE A 48 28.94 -28.76 1.95
N GLU A 49 27.85 -28.91 2.69
CA GLU A 49 27.21 -30.20 2.97
C GLU A 49 26.90 -30.96 1.66
N SER A 50 26.98 -32.29 1.67
CA SER A 50 26.90 -33.13 0.46
C SER A 50 25.55 -33.11 -0.28
N ASN A 51 24.51 -32.59 0.34
CA ASN A 51 23.16 -32.53 -0.23
C ASN A 51 22.70 -31.07 -0.54
N GLY A 52 23.61 -30.10 -0.68
CA GLY A 52 23.27 -28.69 -0.76
C GLY A 52 23.42 -28.09 -2.17
N THR A 53 22.76 -26.94 -2.35
CA THR A 53 22.80 -26.04 -3.50
C THR A 53 24.08 -25.19 -3.51
N LYS A 54 24.52 -24.68 -4.65
CA LYS A 54 25.84 -24.10 -4.96
C LYS A 54 25.94 -22.57 -4.92
N SER A 55 27.17 -22.01 -4.81
CA SER A 55 27.49 -20.67 -5.31
C SER A 55 27.43 -20.60 -6.85
N ILE A 56 27.78 -21.69 -7.56
CA ILE A 56 27.25 -22.02 -8.90
C ILE A 56 26.52 -23.34 -8.83
N LEU A 57 25.33 -23.37 -9.42
CA LEU A 57 24.55 -24.62 -9.56
C LEU A 57 25.18 -25.54 -10.63
N SER A 58 25.72 -26.69 -10.25
CA SER A 58 25.96 -27.79 -11.21
C SER A 58 24.92 -28.86 -11.01
N ILE A 59 23.98 -28.93 -11.92
CA ILE A 59 22.89 -29.89 -11.88
C ILE A 59 23.36 -31.16 -12.54
N SER A 60 23.30 -32.31 -11.83
CA SER A 60 23.50 -33.63 -12.37
C SER A 60 22.30 -34.49 -11.97
N GLY A 61 21.35 -34.67 -12.87
CA GLY A 61 20.08 -35.33 -12.60
C GLY A 61 19.23 -34.51 -11.60
N ASP A 62 18.73 -35.16 -10.56
CA ASP A 62 17.87 -34.53 -9.51
C ASP A 62 18.68 -33.86 -8.38
N TYR A 63 20.02 -33.87 -8.49
CA TYR A 63 20.91 -33.33 -7.46
C TYR A 63 21.61 -32.05 -7.92
N ALA A 64 21.63 -31.07 -7.06
CA ALA A 64 22.43 -29.86 -7.22
C ALA A 64 23.52 -29.83 -6.15
N SER A 65 24.76 -29.50 -6.52
CA SER A 65 25.87 -29.34 -5.57
C SER A 65 26.42 -27.92 -5.62
N VAL A 66 26.85 -27.33 -4.48
CA VAL A 66 27.49 -25.99 -4.38
C VAL A 66 28.99 -26.12 -4.67
N LEU A 67 29.53 -25.26 -5.54
CA LEU A 67 30.97 -25.17 -5.81
C LEU A 67 31.44 -23.76 -5.54
N TRP A 68 32.56 -23.63 -4.88
CA TRP A 68 33.25 -22.38 -4.69
C TRP A 68 33.82 -21.85 -6.01
N GLN A 69 33.70 -20.51 -6.20
CA GLN A 69 34.38 -19.78 -7.25
C GLN A 69 35.59 -19.03 -6.70
N SER A 70 36.56 -18.73 -7.56
CA SER A 70 37.65 -17.83 -7.20
C SER A 70 37.10 -16.44 -6.89
N GLY A 71 37.46 -15.90 -5.74
CA GLY A 71 36.95 -14.62 -5.22
C GLY A 71 35.78 -14.74 -4.27
N ASP A 72 35.20 -15.94 -4.09
CA ASP A 72 34.18 -16.14 -3.05
C ASP A 72 34.78 -15.82 -1.67
N SER A 73 33.94 -15.31 -0.79
CA SER A 73 34.35 -14.95 0.57
C SER A 73 33.22 -15.22 1.57
N PHE A 74 33.58 -15.42 2.82
CA PHE A 74 32.66 -15.55 3.93
C PHE A 74 33.16 -14.76 5.14
N THR A 75 32.24 -14.37 6.02
CA THR A 75 32.59 -13.80 7.33
C THR A 75 32.78 -14.95 8.32
N LEU A 76 33.88 -14.92 9.07
CA LEU A 76 34.08 -15.80 10.24
C LEU A 76 34.10 -14.94 11.50
N ARG A 77 33.41 -15.37 12.56
CA ARG A 77 33.34 -14.71 13.85
C ARG A 77 33.73 -15.67 14.97
N SER A 78 34.62 -15.18 15.87
CA SER A 78 34.88 -15.78 17.20
C SER A 78 33.77 -15.33 18.14
N ILE A 79 33.13 -16.28 18.82
CA ILE A 79 32.09 -16.02 19.82
C ILE A 79 32.74 -15.90 21.19
N ASN A 80 32.22 -15.04 22.07
CA ASN A 80 32.80 -14.71 23.41
C ASN A 80 34.15 -13.96 23.34
N CYS A 81 34.49 -13.38 22.20
CA CYS A 81 35.64 -12.49 22.05
C CYS A 81 35.34 -11.12 22.67
N THR A 82 36.33 -10.49 23.32
CA THR A 82 36.18 -9.22 24.03
C THR A 82 36.69 -8.00 23.28
N GLU A 83 37.42 -8.19 22.17
CA GLU A 83 38.00 -7.10 21.36
C GLU A 83 37.42 -7.12 19.93
N ASP A 84 36.74 -6.03 19.52
CA ASP A 84 35.98 -5.99 18.28
C ASP A 84 36.79 -6.25 17.01
N ASN A 85 38.06 -5.79 16.94
CA ASN A 85 38.85 -5.89 15.72
C ASN A 85 39.48 -7.27 15.46
N SER A 86 39.57 -8.12 16.47
CA SER A 86 40.11 -9.50 16.36
C SER A 86 39.04 -10.58 16.37
N CYS A 87 37.79 -10.20 16.54
CA CYS A 87 36.68 -11.12 16.71
C CYS A 87 36.00 -11.53 15.40
N SER A 88 36.27 -10.83 14.31
CA SER A 88 35.63 -11.09 13.01
C SER A 88 36.60 -10.80 11.86
N ALA A 89 36.60 -11.67 10.85
CA ALA A 89 37.38 -11.48 9.62
C ALA A 89 36.63 -12.00 8.39
N ILE A 90 36.94 -11.43 7.25
CA ILE A 90 36.50 -11.95 5.95
C ILE A 90 37.62 -12.86 5.43
N PHE A 91 37.24 -14.06 5.03
CA PHE A 91 38.10 -15.05 4.42
C PHE A 91 37.73 -15.16 2.95
N THR A 92 38.74 -15.06 2.07
CA THR A 92 38.54 -15.04 0.62
C THR A 92 39.35 -16.14 -0.04
N THR A 93 38.78 -16.81 -1.04
CA THR A 93 39.47 -17.83 -1.83
C THR A 93 40.01 -17.26 -3.13
N SER A 94 41.16 -17.78 -3.55
CA SER A 94 41.77 -17.43 -4.84
C SER A 94 42.39 -18.66 -5.46
N PHE A 95 41.87 -19.08 -6.60
CA PHE A 95 42.41 -20.18 -7.37
C PHE A 95 42.16 -19.96 -8.88
N THR A 96 42.85 -20.73 -9.71
CA THR A 96 42.66 -20.74 -11.17
C THR A 96 41.92 -22.00 -11.59
N GLY A 97 41.10 -21.90 -12.63
CA GLY A 97 40.38 -23.03 -13.23
C GLY A 97 38.94 -23.15 -12.76
N GLU A 98 38.41 -24.36 -12.87
CA GLU A 98 37.00 -24.65 -12.64
C GLU A 98 36.58 -24.53 -11.17
N PRO A 99 35.28 -24.24 -10.91
CA PRO A 99 34.72 -24.20 -9.56
C PRO A 99 34.94 -25.50 -8.75
N LYS A 100 35.18 -25.37 -7.44
CA LYS A 100 35.57 -26.48 -6.57
C LYS A 100 34.55 -26.76 -5.48
N ALA A 101 34.35 -28.06 -5.17
CA ALA A 101 33.48 -28.47 -4.04
C ALA A 101 34.10 -28.09 -2.69
N LYS A 102 35.42 -28.04 -2.60
CA LYS A 102 36.19 -27.61 -1.42
C LYS A 102 37.32 -26.69 -1.88
N ALA A 103 37.50 -25.57 -1.20
CA ALA A 103 38.53 -24.58 -1.50
C ALA A 103 39.18 -24.04 -0.21
N ASP A 104 40.41 -23.51 -0.38
CA ASP A 104 41.15 -22.88 0.70
C ASP A 104 40.89 -21.36 0.65
N PHE A 105 40.64 -20.81 1.81
CA PHE A 105 40.33 -19.39 2.05
C PHE A 105 41.39 -18.78 2.97
N THR A 106 41.84 -17.59 2.66
CA THR A 106 42.81 -16.86 3.45
C THR A 106 42.19 -15.61 4.08
N GLY A 107 42.52 -15.34 5.31
CA GLY A 107 42.06 -14.16 6.06
C GLY A 107 42.90 -13.95 7.32
N THR A 108 42.58 -12.91 8.07
CA THR A 108 43.23 -12.59 9.34
C THR A 108 42.86 -13.64 10.40
N SER A 109 43.85 -14.13 11.17
CA SER A 109 43.62 -15.03 12.28
C SER A 109 42.74 -14.39 13.34
N LEU A 110 41.79 -15.17 13.88
CA LEU A 110 40.88 -14.72 14.91
C LEU A 110 41.39 -15.12 16.32
N GLU A 111 40.97 -14.37 17.31
CA GLU A 111 41.15 -14.75 18.72
C GLU A 111 40.50 -16.09 19.06
N PRO A 112 41.15 -16.92 19.90
CA PRO A 112 40.56 -18.17 20.34
C PRO A 112 39.22 -17.98 21.05
N SER A 113 38.25 -18.84 20.72
CA SER A 113 36.89 -18.79 21.24
C SER A 113 36.34 -20.19 21.49
N GLU A 114 35.30 -20.31 22.32
CA GLU A 114 34.60 -21.57 22.53
C GLU A 114 33.85 -22.04 21.29
N TYR A 115 33.40 -21.08 20.48
CA TYR A 115 32.66 -21.33 19.24
C TYR A 115 33.10 -20.37 18.16
N TYR A 116 33.03 -20.84 16.91
CA TYR A 116 33.21 -20.07 15.71
C TYR A 116 31.98 -20.18 14.84
N LEU A 117 31.58 -19.07 14.26
CA LEU A 117 30.43 -18.95 13.37
C LEU A 117 30.89 -18.35 12.05
N ALA A 118 30.64 -19.04 10.94
CA ALA A 118 30.86 -18.50 9.60
C ALA A 118 29.55 -18.30 8.85
N CYS A 119 29.45 -17.23 8.07
CA CYS A 119 28.28 -16.90 7.24
C CYS A 119 28.71 -16.58 5.80
N TYR A 120 28.04 -17.19 4.85
CA TYR A 120 28.17 -16.95 3.40
C TYR A 120 26.81 -16.50 2.83
N PRO A 121 26.77 -15.45 1.99
CA PRO A 121 27.85 -14.51 1.70
C PRO A 121 28.06 -13.52 2.87
N PRO A 122 29.21 -12.80 2.92
CA PRO A 122 29.45 -11.82 3.97
C PRO A 122 28.39 -10.74 4.10
N SER A 123 27.82 -10.30 2.97
CA SER A 123 26.76 -9.28 2.91
C SER A 123 25.45 -9.70 3.54
N ALA A 124 25.22 -11.00 3.72
CA ALA A 124 24.01 -11.52 4.36
C ALA A 124 24.15 -11.66 5.88
N TYR A 125 25.34 -11.49 6.44
CA TYR A 125 25.57 -11.66 7.88
C TYR A 125 25.08 -10.46 8.66
N LEU A 126 24.17 -10.68 9.60
CA LEU A 126 23.66 -9.64 10.52
C LEU A 126 24.22 -9.73 11.93
N GLY A 127 24.81 -10.85 12.30
CA GLY A 127 25.30 -11.07 13.66
C GLY A 127 24.96 -12.45 14.21
N PHE A 128 24.83 -12.54 15.53
CA PHE A 128 24.40 -13.74 16.23
C PHE A 128 23.69 -13.37 17.54
N VAL A 129 22.92 -14.33 18.04
CA VAL A 129 22.36 -14.29 19.41
C VAL A 129 22.84 -15.51 20.19
N ILE A 130 22.89 -15.42 21.52
CA ILE A 130 23.25 -16.54 22.38
C ILE A 130 21.97 -17.24 22.86
N SER A 131 21.89 -18.52 22.63
CA SER A 131 20.81 -19.39 23.10
C SER A 131 20.82 -19.58 24.61
N SER A 132 19.77 -20.16 25.16
CA SER A 132 19.69 -20.46 26.62
C SER A 132 20.72 -21.48 27.13
N ASP A 133 21.25 -22.32 26.23
CA ASP A 133 22.29 -23.28 26.49
C ASP A 133 23.71 -22.76 26.12
N ASN A 134 23.82 -21.43 26.00
CA ASN A 134 25.06 -20.69 25.74
C ASN A 134 25.74 -20.99 24.40
N LYS A 135 24.96 -21.34 23.36
CA LYS A 135 25.47 -21.55 22.01
C LYS A 135 25.08 -20.40 21.07
N PRO A 136 25.91 -20.07 20.07
CA PRO A 136 25.57 -19.05 19.11
C PRO A 136 24.51 -19.54 18.12
N ILE A 137 23.51 -18.70 17.90
CA ILE A 137 22.53 -18.80 16.82
C ILE A 137 22.89 -17.72 15.81
N GLY A 138 23.24 -18.07 14.59
CA GLY A 138 23.59 -17.13 13.54
C GLY A 138 22.37 -16.35 13.04
N ALA A 139 22.56 -15.07 12.76
CA ALA A 139 21.55 -14.21 12.18
C ALA A 139 22.00 -13.77 10.78
N GLY A 140 21.16 -13.96 9.79
CA GLY A 140 21.41 -13.57 8.40
C GLY A 140 20.14 -13.14 7.69
N VAL A 141 20.29 -12.56 6.50
CA VAL A 141 19.17 -12.06 5.70
C VAL A 141 19.13 -12.73 4.34
N ILE A 142 17.95 -13.19 3.94
CA ILE A 142 17.64 -13.53 2.55
C ILE A 142 17.03 -12.29 1.91
N PRO A 143 17.66 -11.68 0.87
CA PRO A 143 17.14 -10.47 0.25
C PRO A 143 15.84 -10.78 -0.54
N ASN A 144 14.86 -9.89 -0.42
CA ASN A 144 13.63 -9.98 -1.20
C ASN A 144 13.80 -9.54 -2.66
N ASN A 145 14.87 -8.79 -2.98
CA ASN A 145 15.25 -8.42 -4.34
C ASN A 145 16.55 -9.13 -4.71
N GLN A 146 16.50 -9.98 -5.74
CA GLN A 146 17.60 -10.81 -6.21
C GLN A 146 17.85 -10.56 -7.69
N LYS A 147 19.05 -10.84 -8.18
CA LYS A 147 19.41 -10.68 -9.59
C LYS A 147 19.24 -11.98 -10.35
N ALA A 148 18.68 -11.91 -11.55
CA ALA A 148 18.58 -13.03 -12.45
C ALA A 148 19.97 -13.46 -12.91
N THR A 149 20.34 -14.71 -12.64
CA THR A 149 21.61 -15.34 -13.07
C THR A 149 21.26 -16.56 -13.91
N PRO A 150 21.64 -16.60 -15.21
CA PRO A 150 21.31 -17.72 -16.08
C PRO A 150 21.81 -19.07 -15.51
N ASN A 151 20.90 -20.02 -15.42
CA ASN A 151 21.13 -21.37 -14.87
C ASN A 151 21.68 -21.41 -13.43
N SER A 152 21.49 -20.32 -12.67
CA SER A 152 21.95 -20.19 -11.29
C SER A 152 21.03 -19.26 -10.50
N TYR A 153 21.40 -18.98 -9.26
CA TYR A 153 20.77 -18.01 -8.37
C TYR A 153 21.70 -16.81 -8.15
N ASP A 154 21.17 -15.72 -7.56
CA ASP A 154 21.99 -14.60 -7.11
C ASP A 154 22.91 -15.06 -5.96
N PRO A 155 24.25 -15.02 -6.11
CA PRO A 155 25.16 -15.42 -5.05
C PRO A 155 24.95 -14.64 -3.74
N ALA A 156 24.49 -13.38 -3.81
CA ALA A 156 24.19 -12.57 -2.65
C ALA A 156 22.97 -13.04 -1.85
N ALA A 157 22.15 -13.93 -2.42
CA ALA A 157 20.93 -14.43 -1.79
C ALA A 157 21.06 -15.83 -1.19
N ASN A 158 22.15 -16.57 -1.47
CA ASN A 158 22.31 -17.93 -0.94
C ASN A 158 22.89 -17.94 0.46
N LEU A 159 22.04 -17.82 1.46
CA LEU A 159 22.42 -17.80 2.87
C LEU A 159 22.87 -19.20 3.34
N ALA A 160 24.11 -19.30 3.82
CA ALA A 160 24.65 -20.53 4.40
C ALA A 160 25.52 -20.22 5.65
N PHE A 161 25.51 -21.13 6.59
CA PHE A 161 26.28 -21.03 7.84
C PHE A 161 27.15 -22.27 8.09
N ALA A 162 28.32 -22.04 8.69
CA ALA A 162 29.14 -23.09 9.30
C ALA A 162 29.36 -22.77 10.77
N PHE A 163 29.34 -23.81 11.61
CA PHE A 163 29.50 -23.73 13.05
C PHE A 163 30.61 -24.68 13.48
N ALA A 164 31.56 -24.21 14.26
CA ALA A 164 32.65 -25.02 14.77
C ALA A 164 32.87 -24.80 16.26
N PRO A 165 32.88 -25.84 17.13
CA PRO A 165 33.31 -25.72 18.47
C PRO A 165 34.84 -25.59 18.58
N ALA A 166 35.36 -24.99 19.66
CA ALA A 166 36.80 -24.81 19.88
C ALA A 166 37.60 -26.12 19.78
N SER A 167 37.02 -27.23 20.17
CA SER A 167 37.67 -28.53 20.15
C SER A 167 38.04 -29.01 18.72
N SER A 168 37.36 -28.57 17.68
CA SER A 168 37.67 -28.87 16.30
C SER A 168 38.47 -27.75 15.61
N GLY A 169 38.62 -26.56 16.25
CA GLY A 169 39.19 -25.39 15.63
C GLY A 169 38.32 -24.90 14.47
N TYR A 170 38.86 -23.95 13.69
CA TYR A 170 38.19 -23.44 12.48
C TYR A 170 38.96 -23.68 11.18
N GLY A 171 39.97 -24.56 11.21
CA GLY A 171 40.78 -24.87 10.02
C GLY A 171 40.04 -25.62 8.91
N GLU A 172 38.91 -26.26 9.24
CA GLU A 172 38.02 -26.90 8.30
C GLU A 172 36.57 -26.58 8.61
N LEU A 173 35.85 -25.99 7.64
CA LEU A 173 34.47 -25.59 7.79
C LEU A 173 33.54 -26.29 6.78
N THR A 174 32.39 -26.76 7.26
CA THR A 174 31.33 -27.29 6.39
C THR A 174 30.11 -26.34 6.47
N PHE A 175 29.85 -25.65 5.38
CA PHE A 175 28.70 -24.77 5.25
C PHE A 175 27.43 -25.57 4.99
N ARG A 176 26.36 -25.19 5.67
CA ARG A 176 25.01 -25.74 5.51
C ARG A 176 24.08 -24.63 5.02
N ASN A 177 23.36 -24.88 3.94
CA ASN A 177 22.43 -23.89 3.39
C ASN A 177 21.26 -23.66 4.33
N ALA A 178 20.91 -22.39 4.55
CA ALA A 178 19.74 -21.99 5.31
C ALA A 178 18.52 -21.72 4.42
N ALA A 179 18.70 -21.52 3.11
CA ALA A 179 17.67 -21.23 2.14
C ALA A 179 17.16 -22.49 1.39
N ALA A 180 15.97 -22.37 0.81
CA ALA A 180 15.45 -23.20 -0.29
C ALA A 180 15.56 -22.41 -1.61
N LEU A 181 15.47 -23.09 -2.75
CA LEU A 181 15.48 -22.47 -4.07
C LEU A 181 14.16 -22.75 -4.82
N LEU A 182 13.60 -21.70 -5.43
CA LEU A 182 12.53 -21.81 -6.42
C LEU A 182 13.13 -21.72 -7.81
N LYS A 183 12.83 -22.70 -8.66
CA LYS A 183 13.26 -22.69 -10.06
C LYS A 183 12.13 -22.24 -10.96
N VAL A 184 12.41 -21.29 -11.85
CA VAL A 184 11.49 -20.79 -12.88
C VAL A 184 12.18 -20.79 -14.24
N ARG A 185 11.43 -21.14 -15.29
CA ARG A 185 11.86 -20.98 -16.69
C ARG A 185 10.82 -20.14 -17.43
N VAL A 186 11.28 -19.24 -18.28
CA VAL A 186 10.42 -18.40 -19.11
C VAL A 186 10.62 -18.68 -20.58
N SER A 187 9.53 -18.70 -21.33
CA SER A 187 9.48 -18.95 -22.77
C SER A 187 8.48 -17.99 -23.43
N GLY A 188 8.45 -17.93 -24.75
CA GLY A 188 7.49 -17.09 -25.47
C GLY A 188 8.09 -15.81 -26.06
N THR A 189 7.22 -15.00 -26.70
CA THR A 189 7.62 -13.84 -27.49
C THR A 189 7.86 -12.56 -26.68
N LYS A 190 7.44 -12.52 -25.40
CA LYS A 190 7.59 -11.35 -24.52
C LYS A 190 8.79 -11.44 -23.58
N VAL A 191 9.58 -12.51 -23.62
CA VAL A 191 10.70 -12.70 -22.68
C VAL A 191 11.73 -11.55 -22.76
N ASP A 192 12.01 -11.06 -23.97
CA ASP A 192 12.95 -9.95 -24.19
C ASP A 192 12.47 -8.60 -23.59
N GLN A 193 11.19 -8.53 -23.18
CA GLN A 193 10.58 -7.36 -22.55
C GLN A 193 10.39 -7.54 -21.04
N LEU A 194 10.83 -8.66 -20.47
CA LEU A 194 10.63 -9.00 -19.07
C LEU A 194 11.62 -8.27 -18.17
N ASP A 195 11.11 -7.44 -17.26
CA ASP A 195 11.90 -6.70 -16.26
C ASP A 195 12.17 -7.52 -15.02
N SER A 196 11.13 -8.17 -14.50
CA SER A 196 11.24 -8.91 -13.25
C SER A 196 10.21 -10.02 -13.13
N ILE A 197 10.55 -11.01 -12.31
CA ILE A 197 9.66 -12.10 -11.88
C ILE A 197 9.51 -12.01 -10.37
N ARG A 198 8.26 -11.92 -9.88
CA ARG A 198 7.97 -11.91 -8.45
C ARG A 198 7.21 -13.17 -8.09
N VAL A 199 7.67 -13.87 -7.07
CA VAL A 199 6.91 -14.94 -6.40
C VAL A 199 6.41 -14.39 -5.07
N LEU A 200 5.13 -14.55 -4.80
CA LEU A 200 4.52 -14.12 -3.55
C LEU A 200 3.61 -15.23 -2.99
N ASN A 201 3.45 -15.22 -1.69
CA ASN A 201 2.53 -16.10 -0.96
C ASN A 201 1.70 -15.30 0.05
N ASN A 202 0.75 -15.98 0.71
CA ASN A 202 -0.27 -15.32 1.53
C ASN A 202 0.15 -15.06 2.98
N ASP A 203 0.84 -16.01 3.60
CA ASP A 203 0.74 -16.16 5.05
C ASP A 203 2.08 -15.97 5.76
N GLU A 204 3.21 -16.07 5.05
CA GLU A 204 4.50 -16.24 5.68
C GLU A 204 5.60 -15.47 4.94
N ASP A 205 6.58 -14.96 5.68
CA ASP A 205 7.74 -14.32 5.08
C ASP A 205 8.58 -15.33 4.28
N MET A 206 8.83 -14.99 3.00
CA MET A 206 9.70 -15.74 2.07
C MET A 206 11.12 -15.22 2.08
N ALA A 207 11.34 -14.00 2.54
CA ALA A 207 12.64 -13.34 2.63
C ALA A 207 12.70 -12.50 3.91
N GLY A 208 13.89 -12.08 4.30
CA GLY A 208 14.11 -11.29 5.50
C GLY A 208 15.05 -11.95 6.49
N LEU A 209 14.87 -11.68 7.78
CA LEU A 209 15.69 -12.19 8.85
C LEU A 209 15.50 -13.70 9.06
N ILE A 210 16.62 -14.41 9.04
CA ILE A 210 16.70 -15.85 9.32
C ILE A 210 17.64 -16.06 10.51
N LEU A 211 17.16 -16.75 11.53
CA LEU A 211 17.98 -17.25 12.63
C LEU A 211 18.31 -18.73 12.41
N VAL A 212 19.56 -19.08 12.61
CA VAL A 212 20.06 -20.40 12.27
C VAL A 212 20.83 -21.01 13.46
N ASP A 213 20.30 -22.10 14.03
CA ASP A 213 20.98 -22.88 15.05
C ASP A 213 21.65 -24.10 14.39
N GLY A 214 22.96 -24.12 14.41
CA GLY A 214 23.79 -25.11 13.76
C GLY A 214 24.37 -26.19 14.68
N PHE A 215 24.12 -26.17 15.96
CA PHE A 215 24.66 -27.15 16.91
C PHE A 215 23.78 -28.40 17.08
N HIS A 216 22.79 -28.54 16.23
CA HIS A 216 21.96 -29.75 16.10
C HIS A 216 22.41 -30.60 14.90
N THR A 217 21.99 -31.87 14.88
CA THR A 217 22.24 -32.78 13.75
C THR A 217 21.70 -32.21 12.46
N GLU A 218 20.47 -31.66 12.51
CA GLU A 218 19.87 -30.89 11.43
C GLU A 218 19.93 -29.39 11.75
N LEU A 219 20.24 -28.59 10.75
CA LEU A 219 20.24 -27.13 10.86
C LEU A 219 18.80 -26.67 11.16
N GLN A 220 18.62 -25.98 12.29
CA GLN A 220 17.34 -25.39 12.62
C GLN A 220 17.28 -23.98 12.07
N VAL A 221 16.21 -23.66 11.36
CA VAL A 221 15.98 -22.34 10.75
C VAL A 221 14.70 -21.75 11.31
N ASP A 222 14.78 -20.56 11.89
CA ASP A 222 13.64 -19.81 12.39
C ASP A 222 13.53 -18.46 11.64
N LYS A 223 12.36 -18.17 11.09
CA LYS A 223 12.03 -16.95 10.37
C LYS A 223 10.96 -16.10 11.05
N ASN A 224 10.48 -16.52 12.24
CA ASN A 224 9.34 -15.91 12.93
C ASN A 224 9.74 -14.68 13.78
N TRP A 225 10.72 -13.91 13.34
CA TRP A 225 11.17 -12.70 14.02
C TRP A 225 10.81 -11.47 13.22
N GLU A 226 10.22 -10.49 13.90
CA GLU A 226 9.89 -9.21 13.27
C GLU A 226 11.17 -8.46 12.86
N PHE A 227 11.27 -8.13 11.60
CA PHE A 227 12.36 -7.37 11.02
C PHE A 227 11.83 -6.52 9.85
N ASP A 228 12.25 -5.27 9.76
CA ASP A 228 11.74 -4.32 8.76
C ASP A 228 11.93 -4.76 7.29
N ALA A 229 12.84 -5.68 7.05
CA ALA A 229 13.10 -6.21 5.71
C ALA A 229 12.40 -7.54 5.42
N ASN A 230 11.55 -8.04 6.32
CA ASN A 230 10.77 -9.24 6.07
C ASN A 230 9.78 -9.02 4.93
N SER A 231 9.58 -10.03 4.11
CA SER A 231 8.71 -9.94 2.94
C SER A 231 8.08 -11.29 2.61
N ASN A 232 6.77 -11.29 2.36
CA ASN A 232 6.04 -12.44 1.85
C ASN A 232 6.28 -12.70 0.34
N SER A 233 7.19 -11.95 -0.27
CA SER A 233 7.52 -12.08 -1.68
C SER A 233 9.01 -12.01 -1.95
N VAL A 234 9.44 -12.63 -3.05
CA VAL A 234 10.79 -12.51 -3.60
C VAL A 234 10.70 -12.08 -5.05
N THR A 235 11.49 -11.08 -5.44
CA THR A 235 11.56 -10.53 -6.79
C THR A 235 12.91 -10.84 -7.40
N LEU A 236 12.92 -11.40 -8.59
CA LEU A 236 14.10 -11.62 -9.41
C LEU A 236 14.14 -10.56 -10.50
N ALA A 237 15.15 -9.68 -10.47
CA ALA A 237 15.33 -8.62 -11.45
C ALA A 237 16.15 -9.11 -12.66
N GLY A 238 15.67 -8.81 -13.89
CA GLY A 238 16.31 -9.20 -15.14
C GLY A 238 17.69 -8.61 -15.40
N PRO A 239 18.30 -8.86 -16.54
CA PRO A 239 17.64 -9.36 -17.75
C PRO A 239 17.40 -10.88 -17.75
N PHE A 240 16.44 -11.31 -18.60
CA PHE A 240 16.08 -12.72 -18.77
C PHE A 240 16.31 -13.20 -20.20
N GLU A 241 16.72 -14.44 -20.32
CA GLU A 241 16.89 -15.14 -21.59
C GLU A 241 15.80 -16.21 -21.76
N LYS A 242 15.36 -16.40 -22.99
CA LYS A 242 14.35 -17.39 -23.33
C LYS A 242 14.89 -18.82 -23.11
N ASP A 243 14.04 -19.67 -22.52
CA ASP A 243 14.30 -21.10 -22.29
C ASP A 243 15.49 -21.39 -21.34
N VAL A 244 15.85 -20.41 -20.51
CA VAL A 244 16.88 -20.51 -19.47
C VAL A 244 16.24 -20.70 -18.10
N ASP A 245 16.88 -21.51 -17.25
CA ASP A 245 16.46 -21.72 -15.85
C ASP A 245 17.01 -20.60 -14.97
N TYR A 246 16.16 -20.07 -14.09
CA TYR A 246 16.50 -19.08 -13.07
C TYR A 246 16.07 -19.57 -11.70
N TYR A 247 16.80 -19.16 -10.66
CA TYR A 247 16.56 -19.62 -9.30
C TYR A 247 16.47 -18.43 -8.33
N MET A 248 15.53 -18.52 -7.39
CA MET A 248 15.33 -17.55 -6.30
C MET A 248 15.56 -18.25 -4.97
N ALA A 249 16.37 -17.66 -4.10
CA ALA A 249 16.51 -18.12 -2.73
C ALA A 249 15.32 -17.63 -1.89
N VAL A 250 14.75 -18.53 -1.10
CA VAL A 250 13.62 -18.25 -0.20
C VAL A 250 13.85 -18.89 1.16
N ALA A 251 13.22 -18.35 2.20
CA ALA A 251 13.22 -18.96 3.51
C ALA A 251 12.53 -20.34 3.48
N PRO A 252 13.04 -21.34 4.19
CA PRO A 252 12.33 -22.59 4.37
C PRO A 252 11.03 -22.38 5.14
N GLY A 253 9.99 -23.15 4.82
CA GLY A 253 8.69 -23.05 5.49
C GLY A 253 7.56 -23.65 4.69
N THR A 254 6.36 -23.62 5.27
CA THR A 254 5.13 -24.03 4.59
C THR A 254 4.38 -22.78 4.16
N TYR A 255 4.10 -22.69 2.87
CA TYR A 255 3.50 -21.53 2.23
C TYR A 255 2.17 -21.90 1.61
N SER A 256 1.14 -21.11 1.84
CA SER A 256 -0.16 -21.27 1.20
C SER A 256 -0.35 -20.27 0.07
N GLY A 257 -0.90 -20.73 -1.05
CA GLY A 257 -1.26 -19.91 -2.19
C GLY A 257 -0.08 -19.18 -2.83
N LEU A 258 0.70 -19.86 -3.65
CA LEU A 258 1.77 -19.21 -4.41
C LEU A 258 1.26 -18.62 -5.71
N SER A 259 1.66 -17.38 -5.99
CA SER A 259 1.48 -16.70 -7.28
C SER A 259 2.82 -16.25 -7.85
N VAL A 260 2.93 -16.27 -9.17
CA VAL A 260 4.08 -15.72 -9.90
C VAL A 260 3.59 -14.57 -10.79
N LEU A 261 4.25 -13.43 -10.68
CA LEU A 261 3.97 -12.24 -11.47
C LEU A 261 5.18 -11.95 -12.35
N PHE A 262 4.93 -11.66 -13.61
CA PHE A 262 5.93 -11.32 -14.63
C PHE A 262 5.68 -9.86 -15.03
N PHE A 263 6.61 -8.97 -14.74
CA PHE A 263 6.53 -7.54 -15.04
C PHE A 263 7.35 -7.21 -16.27
N PHE A 264 6.80 -6.39 -17.17
CA PHE A 264 7.42 -6.05 -18.44
C PHE A 264 7.84 -4.58 -18.55
N HIS A 265 8.75 -4.26 -19.46
CA HIS A 265 9.24 -2.90 -19.74
C HIS A 265 8.10 -1.92 -20.06
N ASP A 266 7.03 -2.39 -20.70
CA ASP A 266 5.84 -1.62 -21.00
C ASP A 266 4.92 -1.41 -19.80
N LYS A 267 5.39 -1.77 -18.59
CA LYS A 267 4.66 -1.72 -17.31
C LYS A 267 3.43 -2.62 -17.25
N SER A 268 3.20 -3.47 -18.23
CA SER A 268 2.23 -4.56 -18.13
C SER A 268 2.75 -5.69 -17.24
N PHE A 269 1.86 -6.55 -16.76
CA PHE A 269 2.25 -7.76 -16.06
C PHE A 269 1.35 -8.95 -16.42
N ILE A 270 1.87 -10.16 -16.20
CA ILE A 270 1.12 -11.41 -16.27
C ILE A 270 1.17 -12.06 -14.90
N SER A 271 0.03 -12.45 -14.35
CA SER A 271 -0.07 -13.20 -13.10
C SER A 271 -0.45 -14.66 -13.36
N LYS A 272 0.17 -15.57 -12.63
CA LYS A 272 -0.14 -17.01 -12.64
C LYS A 272 -0.23 -17.51 -11.20
N THR A 273 -1.41 -17.94 -10.78
CA THR A 273 -1.58 -18.67 -9.52
C THR A 273 -1.10 -20.10 -9.71
N LEU A 274 -0.18 -20.53 -8.86
CA LEU A 274 0.44 -21.85 -8.99
C LEU A 274 -0.24 -22.91 -8.13
N LEU A 275 -0.56 -22.60 -6.88
CA LEU A 275 -1.04 -23.56 -5.91
C LEU A 275 -2.02 -22.94 -4.94
N ASN A 276 -3.16 -23.58 -4.78
CA ASN A 276 -4.17 -23.24 -3.77
C ASN A 276 -4.04 -24.09 -2.50
N GLN A 277 -3.06 -25.00 -2.44
CA GLN A 277 -2.80 -25.87 -1.30
C GLN A 277 -1.46 -25.50 -0.66
N PRO A 278 -1.31 -25.66 0.64
CA PRO A 278 -0.04 -25.44 1.31
C PRO A 278 1.07 -26.29 0.71
N VAL A 279 2.24 -25.70 0.52
CA VAL A 279 3.44 -26.38 0.03
C VAL A 279 4.61 -26.10 0.95
N THR A 280 5.37 -27.11 1.31
CA THR A 280 6.56 -26.98 2.14
C THR A 280 7.81 -26.90 1.25
N PHE A 281 8.65 -25.91 1.54
CA PHE A 281 10.00 -25.78 1.00
C PHE A 281 10.98 -26.12 2.12
N ASP A 282 11.65 -27.26 1.96
CA ASP A 282 12.70 -27.64 2.88
C ASP A 282 14.01 -26.93 2.52
N ARG A 283 14.83 -26.60 3.52
CA ARG A 283 16.17 -26.05 3.27
C ARG A 283 16.97 -26.94 2.35
N SER A 284 17.89 -26.38 1.59
CA SER A 284 18.74 -27.14 0.63
C SER A 284 17.98 -27.87 -0.46
N THR A 285 16.71 -27.56 -0.72
CA THR A 285 15.92 -28.17 -1.79
C THR A 285 15.65 -27.19 -2.93
N ILE A 286 15.36 -27.73 -4.12
CA ILE A 286 14.93 -26.95 -5.28
C ILE A 286 13.49 -27.32 -5.61
N ARG A 287 12.61 -26.33 -5.58
CA ARG A 287 11.22 -26.48 -6.05
C ARG A 287 11.09 -25.94 -7.45
N ASN A 288 10.77 -26.81 -8.40
CA ASN A 288 10.49 -26.40 -9.77
C ASN A 288 9.06 -25.85 -9.90
N LEU A 289 8.93 -24.57 -10.26
CA LEU A 289 7.65 -23.90 -10.52
C LEU A 289 7.14 -24.14 -11.95
N GLY A 290 7.99 -24.64 -12.83
CA GLY A 290 7.65 -24.95 -14.22
C GLY A 290 8.16 -23.94 -15.24
N THR A 291 7.69 -24.10 -16.47
CA THR A 291 7.97 -23.21 -17.60
C THR A 291 6.75 -22.33 -17.84
N PHE A 292 6.98 -21.03 -17.98
CA PHE A 292 5.93 -20.05 -18.22
C PHE A 292 6.01 -19.49 -19.63
N GLU A 293 4.97 -19.71 -20.41
CA GLU A 293 4.82 -19.16 -21.76
C GLU A 293 4.33 -17.71 -21.68
N LEU A 294 5.22 -16.77 -22.02
CA LEU A 294 4.97 -15.33 -22.02
C LEU A 294 4.81 -14.85 -23.46
N ASN A 295 3.59 -14.89 -23.97
CA ASN A 295 3.27 -14.50 -25.32
C ASN A 295 2.56 -13.13 -25.33
N SER A 296 2.67 -12.39 -26.44
CA SER A 296 1.91 -11.17 -26.65
C SER A 296 0.43 -11.54 -26.80
N THR A 297 -0.33 -11.30 -25.74
CA THR A 297 -1.79 -11.27 -25.79
C THR A 297 -2.26 -9.83 -25.53
N ALA A 298 -3.43 -9.44 -26.06
CA ALA A 298 -4.10 -8.24 -25.57
C ALA A 298 -4.16 -8.32 -24.03
N ASN A 299 -4.00 -7.18 -23.36
CA ASN A 299 -4.00 -7.17 -21.89
C ASN A 299 -5.40 -7.51 -21.37
N ASP A 300 -5.70 -8.81 -21.24
CA ASP A 300 -6.99 -9.32 -20.78
C ASP A 300 -7.36 -8.82 -19.37
N ASN A 301 -6.41 -8.20 -18.68
CA ASN A 301 -6.61 -7.61 -17.37
C ASN A 301 -7.16 -6.19 -17.41
N VAL A 302 -7.31 -5.58 -18.60
CA VAL A 302 -7.89 -4.26 -18.77
C VAL A 302 -9.23 -4.38 -19.49
N THR A 303 -10.28 -3.93 -18.83
CA THR A 303 -11.61 -3.79 -19.44
C THR A 303 -11.99 -2.32 -19.44
N VAL A 304 -12.48 -1.82 -20.57
CA VAL A 304 -13.06 -0.47 -20.65
C VAL A 304 -14.54 -0.56 -20.38
N TYR A 305 -15.01 0.25 -19.42
CA TYR A 305 -16.45 0.36 -19.15
C TYR A 305 -17.18 0.94 -20.35
N THR A 306 -18.25 0.27 -20.79
CA THR A 306 -18.97 0.59 -22.03
C THR A 306 -20.18 1.50 -21.84
N GLY A 307 -20.54 1.83 -20.61
CA GLY A 307 -21.67 2.72 -20.29
C GLY A 307 -21.39 4.20 -20.59
N THR A 308 -20.15 4.55 -20.94
CA THR A 308 -19.78 5.89 -21.41
C THR A 308 -19.19 5.83 -22.81
N THR A 309 -19.38 6.91 -23.56
CA THR A 309 -18.77 7.12 -24.90
C THR A 309 -17.90 8.36 -24.84
N PRO A 310 -16.68 8.27 -24.30
CA PRO A 310 -15.85 9.45 -24.04
C PRO A 310 -15.55 10.23 -25.33
N ALA A 311 -15.69 11.56 -25.25
CA ALA A 311 -15.22 12.49 -26.27
C ALA A 311 -13.68 12.42 -26.40
N ALA A 312 -13.09 13.20 -27.32
CA ALA A 312 -11.63 13.23 -27.47
C ALA A 312 -10.92 13.70 -26.19
N ASP A 313 -11.54 14.66 -25.47
CA ASP A 313 -11.04 15.22 -24.21
C ASP A 313 -11.83 14.64 -23.04
N TYR A 314 -11.21 13.76 -22.26
CA TYR A 314 -11.83 13.05 -21.15
C TYR A 314 -10.90 12.95 -19.94
N ALA A 315 -11.50 12.83 -18.76
CA ALA A 315 -10.82 12.41 -17.54
C ALA A 315 -10.75 10.88 -17.49
N SER A 316 -9.61 10.33 -17.08
CA SER A 316 -9.44 8.90 -16.86
C SER A 316 -9.68 8.56 -15.41
N VAL A 317 -10.41 7.48 -15.12
CA VAL A 317 -10.56 6.92 -13.78
C VAL A 317 -10.34 5.41 -13.83
N CYS A 318 -9.84 4.83 -12.72
CA CYS A 318 -9.59 3.40 -12.61
C CYS A 318 -10.44 2.78 -11.51
N VAL A 319 -10.95 1.57 -11.78
CA VAL A 319 -11.59 0.70 -10.79
C VAL A 319 -10.77 -0.57 -10.69
N ILE A 320 -10.33 -0.90 -9.48
CA ILE A 320 -9.50 -2.07 -9.21
C ILE A 320 -10.14 -2.95 -8.12
N PRO A 321 -9.92 -4.27 -8.15
CA PRO A 321 -10.42 -5.19 -7.12
C PRO A 321 -9.46 -5.27 -5.95
N ASP A 322 -9.96 -5.53 -4.73
CA ASP A 322 -9.18 -6.14 -3.68
C ASP A 322 -10.01 -7.19 -2.94
N GLY A 323 -9.35 -8.29 -2.51
CA GLY A 323 -10.04 -9.43 -1.91
C GLY A 323 -10.88 -10.28 -2.87
N PHE A 324 -10.66 -10.20 -4.18
CA PHE A 324 -11.27 -11.08 -5.19
C PHE A 324 -10.24 -12.10 -5.67
N GLN A 325 -10.54 -13.39 -5.52
CA GLN A 325 -9.71 -14.47 -6.06
C GLN A 325 -9.81 -14.56 -7.58
N ALA A 326 -8.89 -15.31 -8.21
CA ALA A 326 -8.87 -15.48 -9.66
C ALA A 326 -10.19 -16.00 -10.25
N SER A 327 -10.89 -16.87 -9.51
CA SER A 327 -12.22 -17.40 -9.88
C SER A 327 -13.36 -16.37 -9.73
N GLU A 328 -13.13 -15.25 -9.05
CA GLU A 328 -14.13 -14.22 -8.77
C GLU A 328 -14.04 -13.02 -9.74
N ARG A 329 -13.27 -13.14 -10.82
CA ARG A 329 -13.11 -12.06 -11.81
C ARG A 329 -14.43 -11.55 -12.37
N ASP A 330 -15.34 -12.46 -12.73
CA ASP A 330 -16.64 -12.09 -13.29
C ASP A 330 -17.54 -11.41 -12.23
N VAL A 331 -17.38 -11.78 -10.96
CA VAL A 331 -18.06 -11.11 -9.84
C VAL A 331 -17.56 -9.67 -9.74
N PHE A 332 -16.25 -9.46 -9.76
CA PHE A 332 -15.67 -8.10 -9.77
C PHE A 332 -16.18 -7.27 -10.97
N ILE A 333 -16.12 -7.80 -12.19
CA ILE A 333 -16.58 -7.07 -13.39
C ILE A 333 -18.06 -6.70 -13.27
N THR A 334 -18.90 -7.61 -12.77
CA THR A 334 -20.32 -7.35 -12.55
C THR A 334 -20.53 -6.22 -11.53
N ARG A 335 -19.80 -6.27 -10.41
CA ARG A 335 -19.85 -5.23 -9.36
C ARG A 335 -19.31 -3.88 -9.84
N ALA A 336 -18.23 -3.88 -10.61
CA ALA A 336 -17.65 -2.67 -11.19
C ALA A 336 -18.61 -1.99 -12.18
N ASN A 337 -19.30 -2.76 -13.01
CA ASN A 337 -20.34 -2.21 -13.88
C ASN A 337 -21.48 -1.61 -13.07
N ALA A 338 -22.03 -2.33 -12.07
CA ALA A 338 -23.11 -1.83 -11.22
C ALA A 338 -22.70 -0.54 -10.46
N ALA A 339 -21.45 -0.46 -10.00
CA ALA A 339 -20.87 0.73 -9.38
C ALA A 339 -20.91 1.94 -10.32
N MET A 340 -20.42 1.75 -11.54
CA MET A 340 -20.35 2.83 -12.53
C MET A 340 -21.74 3.21 -13.06
N ASP A 341 -22.62 2.23 -13.33
CA ASP A 341 -24.01 2.49 -13.74
C ASP A 341 -24.72 3.38 -12.70
N TYR A 342 -24.49 3.10 -11.42
CA TYR A 342 -25.08 3.89 -10.34
C TYR A 342 -24.46 5.28 -10.26
N LEU A 343 -23.14 5.42 -10.28
CA LEU A 343 -22.46 6.71 -10.27
C LEU A 343 -22.94 7.61 -11.42
N PHE A 344 -23.04 7.04 -12.62
CA PHE A 344 -23.49 7.78 -13.82
C PHE A 344 -25.00 7.99 -13.87
N SER A 345 -25.76 7.54 -12.88
CA SER A 345 -27.16 7.92 -12.69
C SER A 345 -27.34 9.19 -11.84
N VAL A 346 -26.28 9.63 -11.14
CA VAL A 346 -26.29 10.77 -10.23
C VAL A 346 -25.65 12.00 -10.88
N SER A 347 -26.32 13.20 -10.79
CA SER A 347 -25.73 14.46 -11.24
C SER A 347 -24.57 14.88 -10.33
N PRO A 348 -23.43 15.38 -10.87
CA PRO A 348 -23.20 15.79 -12.27
C PRO A 348 -22.62 14.69 -13.15
N TYR A 349 -22.36 13.49 -12.64
CA TYR A 349 -21.77 12.38 -13.38
C TYR A 349 -22.65 11.96 -14.57
N LYS A 350 -23.96 12.03 -14.38
CA LYS A 350 -24.95 11.75 -15.42
C LYS A 350 -24.78 12.65 -16.65
N GLU A 351 -24.63 13.95 -16.43
CA GLU A 351 -24.46 14.95 -17.49
C GLU A 351 -23.06 14.93 -18.11
N LEU A 352 -22.07 14.49 -17.33
CA LEU A 352 -20.65 14.49 -17.70
C LEU A 352 -20.11 13.12 -18.11
N LYS A 353 -20.97 12.11 -18.24
CA LYS A 353 -20.53 10.73 -18.53
C LYS A 353 -19.64 10.62 -19.77
N ASP A 354 -19.89 11.43 -20.81
CA ASP A 354 -19.09 11.44 -22.03
C ASP A 354 -17.76 12.21 -21.88
N ARG A 355 -17.46 12.71 -20.68
CA ARG A 355 -16.19 13.33 -20.29
C ARG A 355 -15.35 12.44 -19.37
N ILE A 356 -15.76 11.20 -19.14
CA ILE A 356 -15.08 10.28 -18.24
C ILE A 356 -14.88 8.94 -18.95
N LYS A 357 -13.65 8.47 -18.97
CA LYS A 357 -13.27 7.14 -19.43
C LYS A 357 -12.89 6.28 -18.22
N VAL A 358 -13.51 5.12 -18.11
CA VAL A 358 -13.32 4.23 -16.97
C VAL A 358 -12.58 2.97 -17.40
N TYR A 359 -11.52 2.63 -16.69
CA TYR A 359 -10.78 1.39 -16.86
C TYR A 359 -11.01 0.48 -15.64
N PHE A 360 -11.40 -0.75 -15.87
CA PHE A 360 -11.37 -1.81 -14.86
C PHE A 360 -10.05 -2.55 -15.03
N LEU A 361 -9.19 -2.48 -14.01
CA LEU A 361 -7.88 -3.11 -14.03
C LEU A 361 -7.93 -4.32 -13.11
N TRP A 362 -7.86 -5.50 -13.68
CA TRP A 362 -7.97 -6.74 -12.94
C TRP A 362 -6.63 -7.19 -12.36
N THR A 363 -6.63 -7.56 -11.09
CA THR A 363 -5.59 -8.38 -10.43
C THR A 363 -6.25 -9.26 -9.37
N PRO A 364 -5.95 -10.56 -9.33
CA PRO A 364 -6.53 -11.42 -8.31
C PRO A 364 -5.82 -11.24 -6.97
N SER A 365 -6.60 -11.25 -5.91
CA SER A 365 -6.13 -11.55 -4.57
C SER A 365 -5.99 -13.05 -4.38
N GLN A 366 -5.20 -13.47 -3.42
CA GLN A 366 -5.05 -14.89 -3.14
C GLN A 366 -6.17 -15.40 -2.25
N GLU A 367 -6.70 -14.54 -1.38
CA GLU A 367 -7.86 -14.84 -0.54
C GLU A 367 -9.00 -13.86 -0.81
N SER A 368 -10.20 -14.36 -0.56
CA SER A 368 -11.42 -13.56 -0.64
C SER A 368 -11.63 -12.79 0.66
N GLY A 369 -12.05 -11.53 0.56
CA GLY A 369 -12.32 -10.65 1.69
C GLY A 369 -11.21 -9.68 2.02
N ALA A 370 -11.22 -9.11 3.22
CA ALA A 370 -10.23 -8.18 3.74
C ALA A 370 -9.72 -8.61 5.12
N THR A 371 -8.50 -8.19 5.47
CA THR A 371 -7.93 -8.38 6.80
C THR A 371 -8.74 -7.64 7.86
N ILE A 372 -8.88 -8.22 9.04
CA ILE A 372 -9.61 -7.65 10.16
C ILE A 372 -8.67 -7.48 11.33
N THR A 373 -8.56 -6.26 11.83
CA THR A 373 -7.83 -5.95 13.06
C THR A 373 -8.80 -5.60 14.20
N ASP A 374 -8.33 -5.61 15.44
CA ASP A 374 -9.06 -5.01 16.56
C ASP A 374 -8.68 -3.53 16.72
N GLY A 375 -9.37 -2.83 17.63
CA GLY A 375 -9.09 -1.41 17.91
C GLY A 375 -7.69 -1.11 18.49
N ALA A 376 -6.86 -2.15 18.70
CA ALA A 376 -5.47 -2.02 19.15
C ALA A 376 -4.48 -2.43 18.02
N GLY A 377 -4.99 -2.64 16.78
CA GLY A 377 -4.18 -3.02 15.62
C GLY A 377 -3.79 -4.50 15.56
N ASN A 378 -4.27 -5.35 16.49
CA ASN A 378 -3.95 -6.78 16.42
C ASN A 378 -4.81 -7.48 15.36
N ILE A 379 -4.19 -8.28 14.53
CA ILE A 379 -4.86 -9.04 13.49
C ILE A 379 -5.75 -10.12 14.11
N LYS A 380 -7.04 -10.09 13.77
CA LYS A 380 -8.04 -11.10 14.13
C LYS A 380 -8.30 -12.09 13.02
N ILE A 381 -8.33 -11.62 11.79
CA ILE A 381 -8.44 -12.42 10.58
C ILE A 381 -7.47 -11.83 9.57
N LEU A 382 -6.46 -12.59 9.20
CA LEU A 382 -5.54 -12.21 8.13
C LEU A 382 -6.14 -12.64 6.79
N ARG A 383 -6.08 -11.75 5.80
CA ARG A 383 -6.40 -12.03 4.39
C ARG A 383 -5.30 -11.49 3.52
N ASN A 384 -4.74 -12.33 2.68
CA ASN A 384 -3.75 -11.90 1.72
C ASN A 384 -4.44 -11.40 0.45
N THR A 385 -4.55 -10.10 0.35
CA THR A 385 -5.19 -9.43 -0.77
C THR A 385 -4.17 -8.68 -1.62
N ALA A 386 -4.54 -8.31 -2.84
CA ALA A 386 -3.64 -7.68 -3.80
C ALA A 386 -3.02 -6.36 -3.29
N PHE A 387 -3.77 -5.62 -2.47
CA PHE A 387 -3.38 -4.31 -1.95
C PHE A 387 -3.40 -4.24 -0.42
N GLY A 388 -3.47 -5.38 0.27
CA GLY A 388 -3.44 -5.44 1.73
C GLY A 388 -4.59 -4.70 2.40
N THR A 389 -5.78 -4.71 1.80
CA THR A 389 -6.95 -4.04 2.39
C THR A 389 -7.27 -4.63 3.75
N ARG A 390 -7.39 -3.76 4.74
CA ARG A 390 -7.68 -4.12 6.11
C ARG A 390 -8.67 -3.16 6.74
N TRP A 391 -9.45 -3.68 7.66
CA TRP A 391 -10.32 -2.91 8.54
C TRP A 391 -9.50 -2.35 9.69
N GLY A 392 -9.70 -1.07 9.96
CA GLY A 392 -8.80 -0.27 10.73
C GLY A 392 -8.82 -0.45 12.22
N GLU A 393 -7.85 0.21 12.78
CA GLU A 393 -7.35 0.06 14.13
C GLU A 393 -8.17 0.85 15.15
N ASP A 394 -8.79 1.96 14.74
CA ASP A 394 -9.44 2.90 15.66
C ASP A 394 -10.96 2.79 15.67
N THR A 395 -11.57 2.48 14.54
CA THR A 395 -13.01 2.30 14.40
C THR A 395 -13.32 1.15 13.45
N PHE A 396 -14.48 0.52 13.60
CA PHE A 396 -14.91 -0.58 12.74
C PHE A 396 -15.05 -0.21 11.26
N GLN A 397 -15.09 1.07 10.92
CA GLN A 397 -15.26 1.58 9.55
C GLN A 397 -13.97 2.08 8.91
N ASP A 398 -12.89 2.20 9.67
CA ASP A 398 -11.61 2.65 9.12
C ASP A 398 -11.03 1.56 8.22
N MET A 399 -10.99 1.82 6.92
CA MET A 399 -10.39 0.94 5.94
C MET A 399 -9.08 1.51 5.46
N ARG A 400 -8.08 0.64 5.29
CA ARG A 400 -6.76 1.02 4.77
C ARG A 400 -6.29 0.01 3.74
N ALA A 401 -5.49 0.47 2.79
CA ALA A 401 -4.78 -0.35 1.81
C ALA A 401 -3.30 0.06 1.78
N ASN A 402 -2.49 -0.72 1.12
CA ASN A 402 -1.09 -0.37 0.88
C ASN A 402 -1.01 0.66 -0.25
N HIS A 403 -0.78 1.91 0.08
CA HIS A 403 -0.82 3.05 -0.85
C HIS A 403 0.13 2.89 -2.03
N ASP A 404 1.38 2.46 -1.77
CA ASP A 404 2.40 2.33 -2.81
C ASP A 404 2.04 1.24 -3.81
N ASP A 405 1.47 0.13 -3.35
CA ASP A 405 1.03 -0.96 -4.22
C ASP A 405 -0.14 -0.53 -5.10
N VAL A 406 -1.11 0.21 -4.53
CA VAL A 406 -2.26 0.75 -5.28
C VAL A 406 -1.78 1.65 -6.42
N PHE A 407 -0.95 2.64 -6.12
CA PHE A 407 -0.48 3.60 -7.13
C PHE A 407 0.47 2.95 -8.13
N SER A 408 1.37 2.08 -7.69
CA SER A 408 2.29 1.35 -8.57
C SER A 408 1.54 0.45 -9.54
N PHE A 409 0.53 -0.27 -9.05
CA PHE A 409 -0.31 -1.12 -9.87
C PHE A 409 -1.06 -0.33 -10.95
N VAL A 410 -1.72 0.77 -10.57
CA VAL A 410 -2.48 1.59 -11.52
C VAL A 410 -1.55 2.28 -12.52
N ALA A 411 -0.41 2.80 -12.06
CA ALA A 411 0.61 3.39 -12.94
C ALA A 411 1.14 2.40 -13.98
N ALA A 412 1.28 1.13 -13.59
CA ALA A 412 1.78 0.08 -14.46
C ALA A 412 0.73 -0.48 -15.46
N ASN A 413 -0.57 -0.31 -15.19
CA ASN A 413 -1.63 -1.01 -15.92
C ASN A 413 -2.69 -0.12 -16.55
N CYS A 414 -2.83 1.14 -16.13
CA CYS A 414 -3.76 2.08 -16.75
C CYS A 414 -3.25 2.50 -18.13
N PRO A 415 -3.98 2.21 -19.25
CA PRO A 415 -3.51 2.48 -20.59
C PRO A 415 -3.11 3.94 -20.84
N ASP A 416 -3.85 4.90 -20.25
CA ASP A 416 -3.55 6.32 -20.44
C ASP A 416 -2.31 6.79 -19.66
N ILE A 417 -1.95 6.12 -18.58
CA ILE A 417 -0.70 6.39 -17.85
C ILE A 417 0.46 5.72 -18.59
N VAL A 418 0.31 4.46 -18.99
CA VAL A 418 1.33 3.70 -19.72
C VAL A 418 1.70 4.39 -21.05
N SER A 419 0.72 4.96 -21.75
CA SER A 419 0.96 5.72 -22.98
C SER A 419 1.55 7.13 -22.76
N GLY A 420 1.63 7.59 -21.50
CA GLY A 420 2.04 8.95 -21.17
C GLY A 420 0.98 10.02 -21.38
N ALA A 421 -0.27 9.64 -21.72
CA ALA A 421 -1.37 10.59 -21.90
C ALA A 421 -1.84 11.21 -20.58
N ARG A 422 -1.63 10.52 -19.45
CA ARG A 422 -1.96 10.98 -18.09
C ARG A 422 -0.85 10.63 -17.13
N MET A 423 -0.77 11.40 -16.02
CA MET A 423 0.04 11.07 -14.85
C MET A 423 -0.85 10.43 -13.77
N ILE A 424 -0.25 9.70 -12.85
CA ILE A 424 -0.98 9.03 -11.76
C ILE A 424 -1.79 10.01 -10.88
N GLU A 425 -1.31 11.24 -10.74
CA GLU A 425 -1.96 12.35 -10.02
C GLU A 425 -3.28 12.81 -10.68
N GLN A 426 -3.47 12.43 -11.93
CA GLN A 426 -4.64 12.81 -12.73
C GLN A 426 -5.70 11.69 -12.83
N VAL A 427 -5.43 10.54 -12.23
CA VAL A 427 -6.30 9.36 -12.35
C VAL A 427 -6.85 8.96 -10.96
N PRO A 428 -8.06 9.39 -10.62
CA PRO A 428 -8.76 8.91 -9.44
C PRO A 428 -8.98 7.39 -9.48
N ILE A 429 -8.82 6.73 -8.33
CA ILE A 429 -8.87 5.28 -8.22
C ILE A 429 -9.98 4.87 -7.25
N LEU A 430 -10.79 3.88 -7.67
CA LEU A 430 -11.74 3.18 -6.82
C LEU A 430 -11.24 1.75 -6.57
N ILE A 431 -11.09 1.38 -5.32
CA ILE A 431 -10.87 0.00 -4.90
C ILE A 431 -12.22 -0.58 -4.48
N LEU A 432 -12.71 -1.56 -5.22
CA LEU A 432 -13.86 -2.36 -4.81
C LEU A 432 -13.36 -3.52 -3.94
N VAL A 433 -13.76 -3.54 -2.68
CA VAL A 433 -13.31 -4.53 -1.70
C VAL A 433 -14.33 -5.64 -1.57
N ASN A 434 -13.91 -6.89 -1.74
CA ASN A 434 -14.79 -8.06 -1.63
C ASN A 434 -15.10 -8.39 -0.16
N ASP A 435 -15.78 -7.49 0.50
CA ASP A 435 -16.21 -7.62 1.90
C ASP A 435 -17.65 -7.11 2.03
N THR A 436 -18.37 -7.60 3.04
CA THR A 436 -19.77 -7.26 3.30
C THR A 436 -19.97 -6.37 4.54
N ARG A 437 -18.88 -5.86 5.12
CA ARG A 437 -18.96 -4.94 6.24
C ARG A 437 -19.29 -3.53 5.76
N TYR A 438 -20.05 -2.82 6.58
CA TYR A 438 -20.31 -1.42 6.37
C TYR A 438 -19.02 -0.59 6.53
N GLY A 439 -18.73 0.24 5.55
CA GLY A 439 -17.59 1.16 5.56
C GLY A 439 -17.34 1.77 4.20
N GLY A 440 -16.38 2.62 4.16
CA GLY A 440 -15.84 3.32 3.00
C GLY A 440 -14.82 4.32 3.49
N ARG A 441 -13.81 4.61 2.69
CA ARG A 441 -12.84 5.65 3.00
C ARG A 441 -12.09 6.14 1.79
N ALA A 442 -11.86 7.44 1.73
CA ALA A 442 -11.04 8.07 0.71
C ALA A 442 -9.70 8.57 1.26
N PHE A 443 -8.69 8.53 0.41
CA PHE A 443 -7.36 9.08 0.63
C PHE A 443 -7.04 10.05 -0.49
N THR A 444 -6.73 11.28 -0.12
CA THR A 444 -6.37 12.35 -1.05
C THR A 444 -5.02 12.92 -0.70
N TYR A 445 -4.23 13.25 -1.72
CA TYR A 445 -2.85 13.69 -1.59
C TYR A 445 -2.68 15.10 -2.17
N ASN A 446 -1.81 15.90 -1.58
CA ASN A 446 -1.51 17.24 -2.07
C ASN A 446 -0.93 17.23 -3.50
N SER A 447 -0.22 16.18 -3.89
CA SER A 447 0.26 15.97 -5.27
C SER A 447 -0.85 15.87 -6.31
N GLY A 448 -2.07 15.52 -5.90
CA GLY A 448 -3.18 15.25 -6.82
C GLY A 448 -3.63 13.80 -6.85
N LYS A 449 -2.83 12.84 -6.36
CA LYS A 449 -3.23 11.44 -6.23
C LYS A 449 -4.46 11.29 -5.38
N SER A 450 -5.29 10.31 -5.69
CA SER A 450 -6.41 9.92 -4.83
C SER A 450 -6.86 8.49 -5.08
N TYR A 451 -7.29 7.82 -4.03
CA TYR A 451 -8.06 6.61 -4.14
C TYR A 451 -9.10 6.55 -3.01
N CYS A 452 -10.12 5.73 -3.21
CA CYS A 452 -11.05 5.35 -2.17
C CYS A 452 -11.31 3.84 -2.19
N MET A 453 -11.82 3.35 -1.08
CA MET A 453 -12.21 1.95 -0.89
C MET A 453 -13.67 1.87 -0.55
N VAL A 454 -14.39 0.94 -1.21
CA VAL A 454 -15.81 0.70 -0.97
C VAL A 454 -16.07 -0.81 -0.95
N PRO A 455 -16.55 -1.35 0.16
CA PRO A 455 -17.01 -2.74 0.27
C PRO A 455 -18.44 -2.90 -0.21
N PHE A 456 -18.88 -4.16 -0.39
CA PHE A 456 -20.24 -4.53 -0.82
C PHE A 456 -21.10 -4.95 0.37
N PHE A 457 -21.45 -4.02 1.21
CA PHE A 457 -22.40 -4.32 2.25
C PHE A 457 -23.84 -4.31 1.69
N TYR A 458 -24.79 -3.86 2.33
CA TYR A 458 -26.21 -3.97 2.01
C TYR A 458 -26.58 -3.21 0.71
N GLU A 459 -27.55 -3.73 -0.06
CA GLU A 459 -28.21 -3.02 -1.16
C GLU A 459 -29.65 -2.72 -0.78
N GLY A 460 -30.05 -1.43 -0.85
CA GLY A 460 -31.44 -1.00 -0.71
C GLY A 460 -31.94 -0.76 0.71
N ALA A 461 -31.06 -0.72 1.70
CA ALA A 461 -31.46 -0.32 3.04
C ALA A 461 -31.25 1.17 3.29
N MET A 462 -32.30 1.85 3.73
CA MET A 462 -32.15 3.08 4.47
C MET A 462 -31.77 2.74 5.91
N VAL A 463 -30.72 3.38 6.42
CA VAL A 463 -30.45 3.39 7.84
C VAL A 463 -31.03 4.67 8.39
N SER A 464 -31.98 4.56 9.29
CA SER A 464 -32.46 5.73 10.02
C SER A 464 -31.41 6.16 11.04
N TRP A 465 -30.54 7.01 10.63
CA TRP A 465 -29.81 7.85 11.55
C TRP A 465 -30.26 9.29 11.33
N GLN A 466 -30.42 10.01 12.40
CA GLN A 466 -31.06 11.31 12.37
C GLN A 466 -30.02 12.45 12.41
N ILE A 467 -29.95 13.27 11.35
CA ILE A 467 -29.17 14.50 11.31
C ILE A 467 -30.15 15.67 11.36
N ASN A 468 -29.88 16.64 12.23
CA ASN A 468 -30.64 17.87 12.20
C ASN A 468 -30.25 18.74 11.03
N LEU A 469 -31.26 19.11 10.24
CA LEU A 469 -31.12 20.03 9.16
C LEU A 469 -31.37 21.46 9.66
N THR A 470 -30.51 22.37 9.31
CA THR A 470 -30.63 23.77 9.65
C THR A 470 -31.40 24.52 8.55
N THR A 471 -32.19 25.51 8.93
CA THR A 471 -32.68 26.50 7.97
C THR A 471 -31.52 27.33 7.44
N ALA A 472 -31.64 27.84 6.23
CA ALA A 472 -30.64 28.74 5.68
C ALA A 472 -30.40 29.93 6.63
N ALA A 473 -29.13 30.16 6.97
CA ALA A 473 -28.75 31.37 7.72
C ALA A 473 -29.01 32.60 6.86
N THR A 474 -28.73 32.52 5.55
CA THR A 474 -29.10 33.55 4.59
C THR A 474 -29.17 33.00 3.16
N THR A 475 -29.96 33.62 2.31
CA THR A 475 -29.96 33.44 0.85
C THR A 475 -29.56 34.75 0.12
N ASP A 476 -29.19 35.79 0.84
CA ASP A 476 -28.79 37.10 0.32
C ASP A 476 -27.27 37.16 0.14
N PRO A 477 -26.74 37.31 -1.09
CA PRO A 477 -25.30 37.36 -1.33
C PRO A 477 -24.60 38.56 -0.67
N SER A 478 -25.35 39.61 -0.31
CA SER A 478 -24.80 40.80 0.39
C SER A 478 -24.62 40.58 1.90
N CYS A 479 -25.20 39.53 2.46
CA CYS A 479 -25.25 39.28 3.91
C CYS A 479 -24.13 38.36 4.42
N VAL A 480 -22.96 38.40 3.79
CA VAL A 480 -21.80 37.59 4.21
C VAL A 480 -21.48 37.76 5.69
N SER A 481 -21.61 38.99 6.20
CA SER A 481 -21.29 39.29 7.60
C SER A 481 -22.34 38.84 8.62
N THR A 482 -23.59 38.64 8.23
CA THR A 482 -24.67 38.28 9.17
C THR A 482 -24.80 36.79 9.43
N ALA A 483 -24.35 35.95 8.51
CA ALA A 483 -24.33 34.49 8.71
C ALA A 483 -23.27 34.07 9.73
N SER A 484 -22.23 34.89 9.85
CA SER A 484 -20.98 34.53 10.52
C SER A 484 -20.80 35.10 11.93
N THR A 485 -21.47 36.17 12.23
CA THR A 485 -21.25 36.92 13.49
C THR A 485 -22.15 36.49 14.63
N ARG A 486 -23.11 35.60 14.39
CA ARG A 486 -23.97 35.09 15.44
C ARG A 486 -23.32 33.88 16.10
N GLU A 487 -22.89 34.03 17.34
CA GLU A 487 -22.54 32.86 18.15
C GLU A 487 -23.75 31.91 18.28
N LEU A 488 -23.52 30.62 18.09
CA LEU A 488 -24.54 29.61 18.32
C LEU A 488 -24.82 29.53 19.81
N THR A 489 -26.08 29.76 20.19
CA THR A 489 -26.55 29.61 21.58
C THR A 489 -26.74 28.12 21.92
N THR A 490 -26.84 27.79 23.21
CA THR A 490 -27.21 26.45 23.68
C THR A 490 -28.50 25.96 23.01
N SER A 491 -29.48 26.83 22.83
CA SER A 491 -30.75 26.47 22.17
C SER A 491 -30.57 26.19 20.67
N ASP A 492 -29.65 26.88 20.00
CA ASP A 492 -29.32 26.59 18.61
C ASP A 492 -28.64 25.21 18.50
N LEU A 493 -27.74 24.89 19.43
CA LEU A 493 -27.06 23.61 19.50
C LEU A 493 -28.06 22.46 19.78
N GLU A 494 -28.97 22.66 20.74
CA GLU A 494 -30.05 21.69 21.02
C GLU A 494 -30.97 21.49 19.80
N ALA A 495 -31.26 22.56 19.06
CA ALA A 495 -32.01 22.44 17.81
C ALA A 495 -31.25 21.74 16.68
N LEU A 496 -29.93 21.95 16.64
CA LEU A 496 -29.04 21.28 15.64
C LEU A 496 -28.80 19.80 15.98
N TYR A 497 -28.74 19.44 17.25
CA TYR A 497 -28.52 18.09 17.75
C TYR A 497 -29.80 17.36 18.16
N GLY A 498 -30.96 18.00 18.12
CA GLY A 498 -32.24 17.38 18.45
C GLY A 498 -32.72 16.33 17.47
N GLU A 499 -33.98 15.97 17.46
CA GLU A 499 -34.58 14.90 16.66
C GLU A 499 -34.11 14.89 15.20
N GLY A 500 -33.29 13.96 14.84
CA GLY A 500 -32.60 13.90 13.60
C GLY A 500 -33.36 13.28 12.43
N LYS A 501 -32.73 13.19 11.26
CA LYS A 501 -33.33 12.77 9.99
C LYS A 501 -32.61 11.59 9.36
N ASP A 502 -33.25 10.95 8.40
CA ASP A 502 -32.78 9.74 7.75
C ASP A 502 -31.46 9.95 7.01
N ARG A 503 -30.56 8.99 7.12
CA ARG A 503 -29.34 8.86 6.34
C ARG A 503 -29.48 7.73 5.34
N TYR A 504 -28.64 7.78 4.30
CA TYR A 504 -28.74 6.89 3.14
C TYR A 504 -27.51 6.00 2.98
N ASP A 505 -26.68 5.86 4.00
CA ASP A 505 -25.47 5.04 4.04
C ASP A 505 -25.72 3.54 4.21
N GLY A 506 -26.96 3.11 4.31
CA GLY A 506 -27.33 1.69 4.30
C GLY A 506 -27.19 0.98 2.95
N ASP A 507 -26.88 1.70 1.87
CA ASP A 507 -26.59 1.14 0.56
C ASP A 507 -25.14 1.47 0.15
N TRP A 508 -24.35 0.45 -0.15
CA TRP A 508 -22.95 0.63 -0.55
C TRP A 508 -22.77 1.53 -1.77
N ARG A 509 -23.76 1.61 -2.65
CA ARG A 509 -23.71 2.46 -3.84
C ARG A 509 -23.82 3.94 -3.50
N ASN A 510 -24.55 4.29 -2.45
CA ASN A 510 -24.58 5.67 -1.93
C ASN A 510 -23.23 6.04 -1.31
N VAL A 511 -22.61 5.12 -0.58
CA VAL A 511 -21.24 5.30 -0.06
C VAL A 511 -20.24 5.39 -1.21
N LEU A 512 -20.40 4.62 -2.28
CA LEU A 512 -19.60 4.76 -3.48
C LEU A 512 -19.68 6.19 -4.07
N VAL A 513 -20.89 6.74 -4.19
CA VAL A 513 -21.07 8.10 -4.73
C VAL A 513 -20.39 9.12 -3.82
N HIS A 514 -20.48 8.96 -2.50
CA HIS A 514 -19.82 9.80 -1.52
C HIS A 514 -18.29 9.69 -1.61
N GLU A 515 -17.73 8.50 -1.45
CA GLU A 515 -16.28 8.27 -1.38
C GLU A 515 -15.59 8.49 -2.73
N PHE A 516 -16.13 7.90 -3.79
CA PHE A 516 -15.50 7.99 -5.11
C PHE A 516 -15.89 9.28 -5.82
N GLY A 517 -17.19 9.55 -5.92
CA GLY A 517 -17.69 10.75 -6.58
C GLY A 517 -17.33 12.03 -5.81
N GLY A 518 -17.58 12.06 -4.52
CA GLY A 518 -17.32 13.22 -3.68
C GLY A 518 -15.85 13.44 -3.38
N HIS A 519 -15.21 12.49 -2.69
CA HIS A 519 -13.83 12.69 -2.23
C HIS A 519 -12.79 12.42 -3.31
N SER A 520 -12.82 11.26 -3.95
CA SER A 520 -11.71 10.86 -4.83
C SER A 520 -11.70 11.66 -6.14
N ILE A 521 -12.82 11.76 -6.85
CA ILE A 521 -12.94 12.55 -8.08
C ILE A 521 -13.11 14.03 -7.76
N GLY A 522 -14.13 14.37 -6.96
CA GLY A 522 -14.56 15.74 -6.72
C GLY A 522 -13.66 16.56 -5.79
N ARG A 523 -12.81 15.90 -5.01
CA ARG A 523 -11.99 16.56 -3.97
C ARG A 523 -12.81 17.32 -2.94
N LEU A 524 -14.01 16.87 -2.68
CA LEU A 524 -14.90 17.45 -1.67
C LEU A 524 -14.49 16.96 -0.28
N ILE A 525 -14.86 17.71 0.73
CA ILE A 525 -14.79 17.31 2.13
C ILE A 525 -16.19 17.05 2.67
N ASP A 526 -16.29 16.40 3.83
CA ASP A 526 -17.55 16.08 4.48
C ASP A 526 -18.29 17.34 4.94
N GLU A 527 -19.61 17.28 4.85
CA GLU A 527 -20.51 18.35 5.32
C GLU A 527 -21.21 17.98 6.63
N TYR A 528 -20.94 16.79 7.19
CA TYR A 528 -21.44 16.36 8.48
C TYR A 528 -20.53 16.82 9.63
N TRP A 529 -20.99 16.64 10.86
CA TRP A 529 -20.26 16.96 12.09
C TRP A 529 -20.46 15.88 13.15
N TYR A 530 -19.55 15.85 14.15
CA TYR A 530 -19.60 14.95 15.28
C TYR A 530 -19.80 15.70 16.58
N ASP A 531 -20.75 15.26 17.41
CA ASP A 531 -21.03 15.85 18.73
C ASP A 531 -19.84 15.80 19.69
N SER A 532 -18.97 14.82 19.52
CA SER A 532 -17.85 14.56 20.41
C SER A 532 -16.56 15.29 20.07
N TYR A 533 -16.46 15.86 18.86
CA TYR A 533 -15.22 16.48 18.39
C TYR A 533 -14.97 17.86 18.99
N TYR A 534 -16.04 18.60 19.36
CA TYR A 534 -15.90 19.96 19.87
C TYR A 534 -16.87 20.18 21.01
N PRO A 535 -16.43 20.11 22.29
CA PRO A 535 -17.26 20.46 23.42
C PRO A 535 -17.68 21.95 23.32
N ALA A 536 -18.91 22.20 23.69
CA ALA A 536 -19.46 23.57 23.79
C ALA A 536 -18.51 24.45 24.60
N GLY A 537 -17.85 25.39 23.96
CA GLY A 537 -16.85 26.29 24.57
C GLY A 537 -15.57 26.47 23.77
N ASP A 538 -15.21 25.55 22.90
CA ASP A 538 -14.03 25.68 22.03
C ASP A 538 -14.43 26.08 20.61
N ILE A 539 -15.08 27.21 20.50
CA ILE A 539 -15.56 27.76 19.21
C ILE A 539 -14.42 28.30 18.32
N HIS A 540 -13.19 28.38 18.84
CA HIS A 540 -12.07 29.03 18.13
C HIS A 540 -10.81 28.14 17.98
N GLY A 541 -10.77 26.94 18.58
CA GLY A 541 -9.51 26.31 18.92
C GLY A 541 -8.76 25.62 17.80
N HIS A 542 -9.39 25.09 16.75
CA HIS A 542 -8.71 24.11 15.88
C HIS A 542 -8.95 24.26 14.38
N PHE A 543 -9.40 25.42 13.91
CA PHE A 543 -9.76 25.55 12.49
C PHE A 543 -8.68 26.22 11.67
N GLU A 544 -7.89 25.42 11.01
CA GLU A 544 -7.09 25.87 9.89
C GLU A 544 -8.00 26.41 8.78
N LYS A 545 -7.49 27.36 8.01
CA LYS A 545 -8.22 27.95 6.88
C LYS A 545 -8.63 26.85 5.91
N VAL A 546 -9.90 26.71 5.64
CA VAL A 546 -10.37 25.85 4.56
C VAL A 546 -9.97 26.49 3.23
N PRO A 547 -9.22 25.82 2.34
CA PRO A 547 -8.81 26.39 1.07
C PRO A 547 -10.02 26.87 0.24
N SER A 548 -9.92 28.00 -0.42
CA SER A 548 -10.97 28.49 -1.32
C SER A 548 -11.23 27.49 -2.44
N GLY A 549 -12.48 27.31 -2.79
CA GLY A 549 -12.90 26.41 -3.86
C GLY A 549 -13.35 25.01 -3.39
N LEU A 550 -13.28 24.73 -2.10
CA LEU A 550 -13.92 23.55 -1.51
C LEU A 550 -15.43 23.80 -1.27
N ASN A 551 -16.15 22.72 -0.97
CA ASN A 551 -17.59 22.77 -0.73
C ASN A 551 -17.99 23.34 0.63
N VAL A 552 -17.05 23.52 1.56
CA VAL A 552 -17.27 24.10 2.88
C VAL A 552 -16.47 25.40 3.04
N ALA A 553 -17.10 26.43 3.51
CA ALA A 553 -16.46 27.70 3.88
C ALA A 553 -16.02 27.68 5.35
N GLY A 554 -14.86 28.23 5.63
CA GLY A 554 -14.27 28.25 6.96
C GLY A 554 -14.45 29.59 7.70
N TRP A 555 -14.16 29.57 8.99
CA TRP A 555 -14.19 30.68 9.91
C TRP A 555 -13.52 31.99 9.42
N TRP A 556 -12.42 31.89 8.72
CA TRP A 556 -11.66 33.05 8.24
C TRP A 556 -12.42 33.92 7.22
N TYR A 557 -13.45 33.38 6.55
CA TYR A 557 -14.31 34.17 5.69
C TYR A 557 -15.08 35.21 6.50
N ASP A 558 -15.39 34.89 7.74
CA ASP A 558 -16.32 35.65 8.59
C ASP A 558 -15.65 36.71 9.41
N ASN A 559 -14.57 36.38 10.10
CA ASN A 559 -13.96 37.23 11.12
C ASN A 559 -12.76 38.04 10.64
N GLU A 560 -11.98 37.50 9.70
CA GLU A 560 -10.79 38.20 9.21
C GLU A 560 -10.98 38.86 7.85
N ASN A 561 -12.02 38.48 7.10
CA ASN A 561 -12.15 38.88 5.72
C ASN A 561 -13.62 39.06 5.30
N THR A 562 -14.33 39.93 6.03
CA THR A 562 -15.75 40.25 5.77
C THR A 562 -16.02 40.82 4.37
N SER A 563 -14.99 41.16 3.62
CA SER A 563 -15.11 41.65 2.24
C SER A 563 -15.09 40.51 1.21
N HIS A 564 -14.77 39.26 1.62
CA HIS A 564 -14.80 38.12 0.70
C HIS A 564 -16.13 37.39 0.78
N PRO A 565 -16.80 37.20 -0.36
CA PRO A 565 -18.04 36.45 -0.41
C PRO A 565 -17.75 34.95 -0.15
N PHE A 566 -18.78 34.20 0.25
CA PHE A 566 -18.71 32.73 0.25
C PHE A 566 -18.29 32.22 -1.12
N PRO A 567 -17.59 31.08 -1.22
CA PRO A 567 -17.16 30.51 -2.50
C PRO A 567 -18.29 30.33 -3.54
N TRP A 568 -19.52 30.20 -3.08
CA TRP A 568 -20.71 30.06 -3.90
C TRP A 568 -21.59 31.36 -3.96
N ALA A 569 -21.04 32.52 -3.67
CA ALA A 569 -21.80 33.80 -3.67
C ALA A 569 -22.46 34.06 -5.06
N GLU A 570 -21.77 33.75 -6.15
CA GLU A 570 -22.31 33.86 -7.52
C GLU A 570 -23.59 33.01 -7.72
N LEU A 571 -23.71 31.86 -7.04
CA LEU A 571 -24.94 31.08 -7.07
C LEU A 571 -26.08 31.73 -6.33
N LEU A 572 -25.80 32.45 -5.20
CA LEU A 572 -26.81 33.23 -4.49
C LEU A 572 -27.36 34.35 -5.40
N GLU A 573 -26.50 35.01 -6.14
CA GLU A 573 -26.90 36.05 -7.10
C GLU A 573 -27.76 35.46 -8.24
N LYS A 574 -27.39 34.27 -8.75
CA LYS A 574 -28.11 33.57 -9.84
C LYS A 574 -29.33 32.78 -9.34
N ARG A 575 -29.56 32.67 -8.02
CA ARG A 575 -30.53 31.76 -7.41
C ARG A 575 -31.94 31.92 -7.99
N ALA A 576 -32.45 33.15 -8.14
CA ALA A 576 -33.79 33.38 -8.66
C ALA A 576 -33.99 32.81 -10.07
N SER A 577 -33.00 32.97 -10.95
CA SER A 577 -33.03 32.41 -12.32
C SER A 577 -32.90 30.91 -12.34
N LEU A 578 -32.12 30.34 -11.43
CA LEU A 578 -31.93 28.90 -11.30
C LEU A 578 -33.20 28.21 -10.77
N VAL A 579 -33.87 28.81 -9.79
CA VAL A 579 -35.15 28.32 -9.24
C VAL A 579 -36.24 28.29 -10.30
N ALA A 580 -36.27 29.27 -11.20
CA ALA A 580 -37.20 29.25 -12.33
C ALA A 580 -36.96 28.05 -13.29
N LYS A 581 -35.74 27.50 -13.34
CA LYS A 581 -35.38 26.34 -14.12
C LYS A 581 -35.70 25.02 -13.41
N ASN A 582 -35.33 24.92 -12.12
CA ASN A 582 -35.55 23.74 -11.29
C ASN A 582 -35.70 24.14 -9.84
N THR A 583 -36.78 23.68 -9.18
CA THR A 583 -37.09 24.04 -7.79
C THR A 583 -36.08 23.52 -6.78
N LEU A 584 -35.22 22.56 -7.12
CA LEU A 584 -34.13 22.14 -6.24
C LEU A 584 -33.12 23.24 -5.93
N TYR A 585 -32.99 24.22 -6.82
CA TYR A 585 -32.13 25.38 -6.57
C TYR A 585 -32.64 26.31 -5.47
N GLU A 586 -33.87 26.15 -4.95
CA GLU A 586 -34.35 26.79 -3.75
C GLU A 586 -33.50 26.49 -2.51
N ARG A 587 -32.81 25.36 -2.52
CA ARG A 587 -31.90 24.93 -1.45
C ARG A 587 -30.61 25.75 -1.36
N ILE A 588 -30.24 26.46 -2.43
CA ILE A 588 -29.02 27.29 -2.41
C ILE A 588 -29.16 28.37 -1.32
N GLY A 589 -28.21 28.37 -0.40
CA GLY A 589 -28.17 29.30 0.72
C GLY A 589 -26.84 29.20 1.46
N VAL A 590 -26.86 29.52 2.75
CA VAL A 590 -25.73 29.37 3.67
C VAL A 590 -26.22 28.66 4.90
N TYR A 591 -25.66 27.50 5.18
CA TYR A 591 -26.10 26.62 6.25
C TYR A 591 -24.94 26.30 7.19
N HIS A 592 -25.18 26.24 8.48
CA HIS A 592 -24.15 25.85 9.45
C HIS A 592 -23.73 24.40 9.32
N GLY A 593 -22.47 24.15 9.60
CA GLY A 593 -21.88 22.81 9.70
C GLY A 593 -21.18 22.34 8.43
N GLY A 594 -20.17 21.55 8.64
CA GLY A 594 -19.31 20.92 7.64
C GLY A 594 -17.92 20.67 8.20
N ASP A 595 -17.09 19.91 7.49
CA ASP A 595 -15.73 19.60 7.89
C ASP A 595 -15.65 19.11 9.35
N VAL A 596 -16.49 18.13 9.67
CA VAL A 596 -16.69 17.50 10.99
C VAL A 596 -17.07 18.44 12.14
N SER A 597 -17.31 19.73 11.86
CA SER A 597 -17.65 20.74 12.85
C SER A 597 -18.97 21.45 12.52
N ILE A 598 -19.75 21.76 13.59
CA ILE A 598 -20.93 22.63 13.49
C ILE A 598 -20.54 24.09 13.58
N PHE A 599 -19.41 24.40 14.23
CA PHE A 599 -18.97 25.78 14.49
C PHE A 599 -18.06 26.30 13.39
N ASN A 600 -18.28 27.56 13.00
CA ASN A 600 -17.43 28.29 12.04
C ASN A 600 -17.20 27.54 10.73
N ARG A 601 -18.18 26.75 10.31
CA ARG A 601 -18.24 26.04 9.04
C ARG A 601 -19.61 26.26 8.40
N TRP A 602 -19.59 26.43 7.09
CA TRP A 602 -20.79 26.66 6.31
C TRP A 602 -20.77 25.84 5.04
N ARG A 603 -21.92 25.39 4.63
CA ARG A 603 -22.18 24.68 3.39
C ARG A 603 -23.25 25.36 2.55
N SER A 604 -23.34 25.01 1.28
CA SER A 604 -24.17 25.75 0.30
C SER A 604 -25.63 25.32 0.25
N GLU A 605 -25.97 24.16 0.77
CA GLU A 605 -27.35 23.63 0.77
C GLU A 605 -27.65 22.88 2.07
N GLU A 606 -28.94 22.73 2.36
CA GLU A 606 -29.43 22.03 3.54
C GLU A 606 -29.00 20.57 3.59
N VAL A 607 -29.02 19.90 2.43
CA VAL A 607 -28.75 18.48 2.27
C VAL A 607 -27.83 18.22 1.08
N SER A 608 -27.01 17.18 1.20
CA SER A 608 -26.15 16.76 0.09
C SER A 608 -25.61 15.33 0.32
N CYS A 609 -25.01 14.75 -0.72
CA CYS A 609 -24.28 13.49 -0.64
C CYS A 609 -23.19 13.53 0.45
N MET A 610 -22.46 14.64 0.57
CA MET A 610 -21.38 14.80 1.55
C MET A 610 -21.88 15.01 2.99
N LEU A 611 -23.19 15.13 3.19
CA LEU A 611 -23.81 15.27 4.51
C LEU A 611 -24.46 13.97 5.00
N ASP A 612 -25.27 13.31 4.16
CA ASP A 612 -26.13 12.20 4.57
C ASP A 612 -26.13 11.01 3.61
N ASN A 613 -25.16 10.95 2.71
CA ASN A 613 -24.98 9.89 1.69
C ASN A 613 -26.19 9.71 0.73
N ARG A 614 -27.08 10.70 0.62
CA ARG A 614 -28.09 10.66 -0.43
C ARG A 614 -27.46 10.77 -1.81
N PRO A 615 -27.99 10.17 -2.85
CA PRO A 615 -27.44 10.29 -4.21
C PRO A 615 -27.79 11.65 -4.85
N TYR A 616 -27.41 12.74 -4.16
CA TYR A 616 -27.64 14.12 -4.55
C TYR A 616 -26.49 15.01 -4.09
N PHE A 617 -25.68 15.52 -4.98
CA PHE A 617 -24.71 16.56 -4.68
C PHE A 617 -25.37 17.95 -4.69
N SER A 618 -25.01 18.81 -3.75
CA SER A 618 -25.44 20.21 -3.77
C SER A 618 -25.00 20.92 -5.05
N THR A 619 -25.64 22.01 -5.40
CA THR A 619 -25.31 22.77 -6.63
C THR A 619 -23.84 23.16 -6.67
N TRP A 620 -23.31 23.64 -5.55
CA TRP A 620 -21.89 24.00 -5.47
C TRP A 620 -20.96 22.79 -5.58
N GLN A 621 -21.31 21.68 -4.96
CA GLN A 621 -20.57 20.43 -5.10
C GLN A 621 -20.54 19.95 -6.54
N ARG A 622 -21.68 19.99 -7.26
CA ARG A 622 -21.76 19.61 -8.69
C ARG A 622 -20.87 20.49 -9.57
N ILE A 623 -20.81 21.79 -9.28
CA ILE A 623 -19.92 22.73 -9.97
C ILE A 623 -18.46 22.40 -9.73
N LEU A 624 -18.06 22.12 -8.47
CA LEU A 624 -16.71 21.75 -8.11
C LEU A 624 -16.28 20.43 -8.78
N ILE A 625 -17.16 19.43 -8.79
CA ILE A 625 -16.94 18.16 -9.48
C ILE A 625 -16.78 18.39 -10.99
N ALA A 626 -17.68 19.18 -11.62
CA ALA A 626 -17.61 19.47 -13.04
C ALA A 626 -16.33 20.25 -13.41
N LYS A 627 -15.94 21.21 -12.60
CA LYS A 627 -14.67 21.92 -12.73
C LYS A 627 -13.47 20.98 -12.62
N ARG A 628 -13.51 20.05 -11.68
CA ARG A 628 -12.44 19.05 -11.51
C ARG A 628 -12.36 18.10 -12.70
N ILE A 629 -13.49 17.56 -13.17
CA ILE A 629 -13.54 16.70 -14.36
C ILE A 629 -12.99 17.45 -15.59
N SER A 630 -13.38 18.70 -15.79
CA SER A 630 -12.86 19.55 -16.87
C SER A 630 -11.33 19.68 -16.77
N SER A 631 -10.80 19.98 -15.58
CA SER A 631 -9.36 20.06 -15.36
C SER A 631 -8.64 18.76 -15.65
N LEU A 632 -9.18 17.61 -15.21
CA LEU A 632 -8.62 16.29 -15.49
C LEU A 632 -8.67 15.93 -16.98
N ALA A 633 -9.68 16.42 -17.70
CA ALA A 633 -9.82 16.28 -19.15
C ALA A 633 -8.94 17.25 -19.94
N GLY A 634 -8.33 18.25 -19.28
CA GLY A 634 -7.52 19.28 -19.95
C GLY A 634 -8.33 20.34 -20.68
N ILE A 635 -9.57 20.60 -20.26
CA ILE A 635 -10.46 21.59 -20.85
C ILE A 635 -10.81 22.70 -19.86
N ASP A 636 -11.03 23.91 -20.37
CA ASP A 636 -11.47 25.04 -19.55
C ASP A 636 -12.91 24.85 -19.08
N PHE A 637 -13.15 25.08 -17.79
CA PHE A 637 -14.49 25.05 -17.23
C PHE A 637 -15.19 26.39 -17.44
N ASN A 638 -16.45 26.32 -17.92
CA ASN A 638 -17.32 27.48 -18.04
C ASN A 638 -18.59 27.28 -17.22
N LEU A 639 -18.77 28.09 -16.18
CA LEU A 639 -19.88 27.98 -15.24
C LEU A 639 -21.24 28.17 -15.91
N ASP A 640 -21.40 29.20 -16.74
CA ASP A 640 -22.68 29.49 -17.39
C ASP A 640 -23.07 28.38 -18.37
N ALA A 641 -22.12 27.88 -19.14
CA ALA A 641 -22.35 26.71 -20.01
C ALA A 641 -22.73 25.47 -19.20
N TYR A 642 -22.05 25.21 -18.09
CA TYR A 642 -22.38 24.08 -17.22
C TYR A 642 -23.79 24.23 -16.62
N LEU A 643 -24.16 25.40 -16.10
CA LEU A 643 -25.48 25.65 -15.53
C LEU A 643 -26.62 25.51 -16.57
N THR A 644 -26.34 25.56 -17.87
CA THR A 644 -27.37 25.27 -18.89
C THR A 644 -27.74 23.79 -18.94
N VAL A 645 -26.79 22.90 -18.68
CA VAL A 645 -26.97 21.44 -18.74
C VAL A 645 -27.26 20.81 -17.38
N ASP A 646 -26.86 21.48 -16.29
CA ASP A 646 -27.12 21.01 -14.93
C ASP A 646 -28.63 20.85 -14.69
N ASN A 647 -29.05 19.64 -14.39
CA ASN A 647 -30.45 19.32 -14.12
C ASN A 647 -30.56 18.30 -12.97
N PRO A 648 -30.38 18.78 -11.72
CA PRO A 648 -30.34 17.91 -10.57
C PRO A 648 -31.69 17.21 -10.34
N ILE A 649 -31.59 16.00 -9.82
CA ILE A 649 -32.72 15.22 -9.29
C ILE A 649 -32.31 14.78 -7.89
N ASP A 650 -33.18 15.01 -6.90
CA ASP A 650 -33.05 14.38 -5.59
C ASP A 650 -34.04 13.23 -5.50
N PRO A 651 -33.60 11.98 -5.59
CA PRO A 651 -34.49 10.83 -5.58
C PRO A 651 -35.25 10.68 -4.27
N VAL A 652 -34.75 11.26 -3.19
CA VAL A 652 -35.43 11.24 -1.89
C VAL A 652 -36.61 12.20 -1.84
N ARG A 653 -36.44 13.41 -2.41
CA ARG A 653 -37.53 14.42 -2.44
C ARG A 653 -38.57 14.10 -3.52
N ASP A 654 -38.11 13.75 -4.67
CA ASP A 654 -38.96 13.69 -5.87
C ASP A 654 -39.80 12.40 -5.91
N GLY A 655 -39.77 11.60 -4.84
CA GLY A 655 -40.80 10.64 -4.52
C GLY A 655 -40.98 9.52 -5.51
N GLY A 656 -39.99 9.11 -6.21
CA GLY A 656 -40.06 7.87 -6.89
C GLY A 656 -40.37 7.91 -8.37
N GLY A 657 -40.24 6.81 -8.93
CA GLY A 657 -40.51 6.50 -10.32
C GLY A 657 -39.26 6.45 -11.19
N SER A 658 -38.12 6.72 -10.62
CA SER A 658 -36.86 6.47 -11.30
C SER A 658 -36.22 5.18 -10.79
N SER A 659 -35.55 4.47 -11.66
CA SER A 659 -34.76 3.25 -11.36
C SER A 659 -33.63 3.46 -10.31
N VAL A 660 -33.48 4.66 -9.80
CA VAL A 660 -32.54 5.05 -8.75
C VAL A 660 -33.14 4.89 -7.34
N MET A 661 -34.47 4.89 -7.21
CA MET A 661 -35.12 4.61 -5.93
C MET A 661 -34.88 3.15 -5.55
N LEU A 662 -34.07 2.98 -4.55
CA LEU A 662 -33.83 1.68 -3.96
C LEU A 662 -35.10 1.23 -3.25
N PRO A 663 -35.54 -0.02 -3.42
CA PRO A 663 -36.66 -0.53 -2.64
C PRO A 663 -36.29 -0.42 -1.15
N VAL A 664 -37.14 0.23 -0.39
CA VAL A 664 -37.01 0.30 1.07
C VAL A 664 -37.21 -1.10 1.62
N THR A 665 -36.13 -1.83 1.74
CA THR A 665 -36.14 -3.06 2.54
C THR A 665 -35.92 -2.65 3.99
N LYS A 666 -36.55 -3.37 4.90
CA LYS A 666 -36.53 -3.07 6.34
C LYS A 666 -35.11 -2.77 6.79
N ALA A 667 -34.88 -1.55 7.29
CA ALA A 667 -33.57 -1.13 7.79
C ALA A 667 -33.02 -2.14 8.82
N PRO A 668 -31.73 -2.41 8.82
CA PRO A 668 -31.13 -3.19 9.89
C PRO A 668 -31.43 -2.50 11.24
N ALA A 669 -31.70 -3.30 12.25
CA ALA A 669 -32.08 -2.80 13.58
C ALA A 669 -30.91 -2.04 14.30
N THR A 670 -29.76 -1.94 13.67
CA THR A 670 -28.53 -1.37 14.24
C THR A 670 -28.26 -0.02 13.59
N ILE A 671 -28.10 1.01 14.39
CA ILE A 671 -27.64 2.31 13.96
C ILE A 671 -26.19 2.18 13.47
N MET A 672 -25.93 2.56 12.24
CA MET A 672 -24.58 2.55 11.69
C MET A 672 -23.87 3.86 12.05
N PRO A 673 -22.64 3.81 12.57
CA PRO A 673 -21.87 5.00 12.86
C PRO A 673 -21.53 5.78 11.56
N MET A 674 -21.17 7.05 11.69
CA MET A 674 -20.70 7.86 10.56
C MET A 674 -19.41 7.28 10.00
N LEU A 675 -19.22 7.38 8.68
CA LEU A 675 -17.96 7.03 8.05
C LEU A 675 -16.86 7.98 8.54
N PRO A 676 -15.62 7.51 8.68
CA PRO A 676 -14.54 8.39 9.04
C PRO A 676 -14.25 9.38 7.89
N PRO A 677 -13.84 10.63 8.20
CA PRO A 677 -13.52 11.61 7.18
C PRO A 677 -12.35 11.15 6.29
N PRO A 678 -12.24 11.72 5.07
CA PRO A 678 -11.15 11.40 4.18
C PRO A 678 -9.81 11.77 4.81
N ILE A 679 -8.77 10.99 4.53
CA ILE A 679 -7.42 11.31 4.95
C ILE A 679 -6.77 12.18 3.87
N LEU A 680 -6.36 13.39 4.25
CA LEU A 680 -5.54 14.27 3.42
C LEU A 680 -4.07 14.07 3.76
N ILE A 681 -3.28 13.67 2.77
CA ILE A 681 -1.86 13.35 2.91
C ILE A 681 -1.02 14.44 2.22
N ASP A 682 -0.12 15.08 2.97
CA ASP A 682 0.88 15.97 2.40
C ASP A 682 2.09 15.17 1.92
N ASP A 683 2.13 14.86 0.64
CA ASP A 683 3.23 14.18 -0.03
C ASP A 683 4.19 15.14 -0.76
N SER A 684 3.99 16.46 -0.64
CA SER A 684 4.84 17.47 -1.27
C SER A 684 6.24 17.53 -0.64
N VAL A 685 6.37 17.20 0.65
CA VAL A 685 7.62 17.24 1.41
C VAL A 685 8.40 15.91 1.29
N ARG A 686 7.73 14.83 0.94
CA ARG A 686 8.31 13.49 0.80
C ARG A 686 7.67 12.74 -0.37
N PRO A 687 8.08 13.01 -1.61
CA PRO A 687 7.42 12.46 -2.81
C PRO A 687 7.41 10.92 -2.89
N SER A 688 8.21 10.23 -2.08
CA SER A 688 8.36 8.77 -2.10
C SER A 688 8.14 8.08 -0.74
N SER A 689 7.77 8.82 0.32
CA SER A 689 7.61 8.21 1.64
C SER A 689 6.15 8.21 2.07
N VAL A 690 5.61 7.02 2.25
CA VAL A 690 4.34 6.81 2.95
C VAL A 690 4.49 7.33 4.39
N PRO A 691 3.53 8.09 4.94
CA PRO A 691 3.56 8.51 6.33
C PRO A 691 3.81 7.33 7.28
N PRO A 692 4.51 7.53 8.41
CA PRO A 692 4.87 6.45 9.33
C PRO A 692 3.69 5.58 9.78
N GLU A 693 2.52 6.18 9.95
CA GLU A 693 1.27 5.51 10.30
C GLU A 693 0.80 4.51 9.21
N PHE A 694 1.25 4.65 7.98
CA PHE A 694 0.92 3.75 6.88
C PHE A 694 2.02 2.74 6.57
N ARG A 695 3.16 2.82 7.24
CA ARG A 695 4.27 1.88 7.11
C ARG A 695 4.10 0.65 7.99
N GLN A 696 3.11 0.63 8.84
CA GLN A 696 2.83 -0.57 9.61
C GLN A 696 2.37 -1.63 8.63
N ASN A 697 3.26 -2.53 8.39
CA ASN A 697 3.01 -3.70 7.59
C ASN A 697 1.87 -4.52 8.17
N PRO A 698 1.21 -5.24 7.29
CA PRO A 698 0.17 -6.18 7.62
C PRO A 698 0.58 -7.22 8.62
#